data_6c56350beb3758a3e6d7204afbb8351f
#
_entry.id   6c56350beb3758a3e6d7204afbb8351f
#
_cell.length_a   1.000
_cell.length_b   1.000
_cell.length_c   1.000
_cell.angle_alpha   90.00
_cell.angle_beta   90.00
_cell.angle_gamma   90.00
#
_symmetry.space_group_name_H-M   'P 1'
#
loop_
_entity.id
_entity.type
_entity.pdbx_description
1 polymer ?
#
loop_
_entity_poly.entity_id
_entity_poly.type
_entity_poly.pdbx_seq_one_letter_code
_entity_poly.pdbx_strand_id
1 'polypeptide(L)'
;MFNISKKTIQWGDEELTLETGKVARQADGSVIATLGETSVMANVTFAKQPKPGQDFFPLTVHYQEKYYAAGKVPGGFFKREARPTEKETLTARLIDRPIRPLFVEGFKNEVLVMCTVLSHDLVNDPDIVAMIAASAALTISGAPFMGPIAGARVGFSDGEYVLNPSVDDMQDLRNNPDQRLDLVVAGTKDAVMMVESEAYELTEEEMLGAVNFAHQQIQPVIDLIIALAEEAAKEPFDFSPPDYADLYAAVKAAGEDQMRAAFAITDKQERTTAVSAARQAIKEALSEEQLEDANLGSAMKKLEASILRGDVVKTGKRIDGRDTSTVRPIVCETGLLPRTHGSALFTRGETQGLVVTTLGTGEDEQIIDALHGNFRSNFLLHYNFPPYSVGEAGRVGPPGRREIGHGKLAWRALQAVLPAATDFPYTVRVVSEITESNGSSSMASVCGGSLSMMDAGVPLKSAVAGVAMGLILEDDGSYAVLTDILGDEDHLGDMDFKVAGTENGITSLQMDIKVAGITPEIMEKALAQAKDGRMHILGEMSKALTGAQEFSVHAPRIETMTVPTDKIREVIGSGGKVIREIVEVSGAKVDINDDGVIKIASPNGESIQKAYDMIYSIVAEPEEGKIYKGKVVKIVDFGAFVNFFGKRDGLVHVSQIENRRLNHPSDVLKEGQEVWVKLLGFDDRGKVRLAMKMVDQETGEEMAKEEKED
;
A
#
# COMPACT_ATOMS: atom_id res chain seq x y z
N MET A 1 -26.78 33.83 20.67
CA MET A 1 -25.44 33.46 21.12
C MET A 1 -24.66 32.78 20.01
N PHE A 2 -25.28 31.86 19.29
CA PHE A 2 -24.71 31.19 18.11
C PHE A 2 -25.47 31.60 16.86
N ASN A 3 -24.75 31.82 15.76
CA ASN A 3 -25.33 32.02 14.44
C ASN A 3 -25.08 30.73 13.64
N ILE A 4 -26.00 29.80 13.77
CA ILE A 4 -25.85 28.44 13.21
C ILE A 4 -26.48 28.41 11.83
N SER A 5 -25.69 28.03 10.82
CA SER A 5 -26.16 27.68 9.49
C SER A 5 -25.98 26.20 9.23
N LYS A 6 -27.02 25.55 8.74
CA LYS A 6 -27.06 24.14 8.49
C LYS A 6 -27.68 23.86 7.11
N LYS A 7 -27.04 23.04 6.31
CA LYS A 7 -27.53 22.56 5.00
C LYS A 7 -27.43 21.03 4.93
N THR A 8 -28.41 20.42 4.29
CA THR A 8 -28.54 18.96 4.21
C THR A 8 -29.01 18.52 2.84
N ILE A 9 -28.45 17.44 2.32
CA ILE A 9 -28.90 16.74 1.10
C ILE A 9 -28.90 15.24 1.34
N GLN A 10 -29.67 14.51 0.54
CA GLN A 10 -29.51 13.08 0.35
C GLN A 10 -28.36 12.86 -0.66
N TRP A 11 -27.34 12.07 -0.30
CA TRP A 11 -26.19 11.78 -1.15
C TRP A 11 -25.90 10.28 -1.16
N GLY A 12 -26.26 9.61 -2.26
CA GLY A 12 -26.36 8.17 -2.26
C GLY A 12 -27.45 7.70 -1.29
N ASP A 13 -27.15 6.70 -0.49
CA ASP A 13 -28.09 6.12 0.49
C ASP A 13 -28.09 6.85 1.83
N GLU A 14 -27.22 7.86 2.02
CA GLU A 14 -27.02 8.54 3.30
C GLU A 14 -27.36 10.04 3.22
N GLU A 15 -27.68 10.62 4.37
CA GLU A 15 -27.85 12.06 4.53
C GLU A 15 -26.48 12.73 4.78
N LEU A 16 -26.14 13.73 3.94
CA LEU A 16 -24.97 14.58 4.14
C LEU A 16 -25.41 15.94 4.69
N THR A 17 -24.88 16.31 5.85
CA THR A 17 -25.15 17.58 6.53
C THR A 17 -23.86 18.38 6.69
N LEU A 18 -23.92 19.71 6.43
CA LEU A 18 -22.90 20.69 6.75
C LEU A 18 -23.43 21.69 7.79
N GLU A 19 -22.71 21.87 8.89
CA GLU A 19 -23.07 22.80 9.97
C GLU A 19 -21.90 23.74 10.31
N THR A 20 -22.17 25.04 10.47
CA THR A 20 -21.20 26.03 10.91
C THR A 20 -21.78 26.98 11.96
N GLY A 21 -20.94 27.82 12.59
CA GLY A 21 -21.36 28.89 13.50
C GLY A 21 -21.50 28.52 14.96
N LYS A 22 -21.36 27.22 15.32
CA LYS A 22 -21.53 26.73 16.70
C LYS A 22 -20.20 26.45 17.41
N VAL A 23 -19.28 25.79 16.75
CA VAL A 23 -17.99 25.36 17.32
C VAL A 23 -16.83 26.09 16.69
N ALA A 24 -15.67 26.11 17.37
CA ALA A 24 -14.40 26.69 16.91
C ALA A 24 -14.52 28.09 16.29
N ARG A 25 -15.31 28.98 16.88
CA ARG A 25 -15.66 30.31 16.35
C ARG A 25 -14.48 31.31 16.23
N GLN A 26 -13.29 30.95 16.74
CA GLN A 26 -12.09 31.75 16.58
C GLN A 26 -11.33 31.42 15.29
N ALA A 27 -11.62 30.26 14.68
CA ALA A 27 -11.07 29.93 13.37
C ALA A 27 -11.63 30.86 12.28
N ASP A 28 -10.88 31.05 11.19
CA ASP A 28 -11.38 31.78 10.03
C ASP A 28 -12.54 31.05 9.37
N GLY A 29 -12.46 29.71 9.24
CA GLY A 29 -13.56 28.83 8.83
C GLY A 29 -13.65 27.61 9.74
N SER A 30 -14.88 27.20 10.10
CA SER A 30 -15.12 25.96 10.87
C SER A 30 -16.43 25.34 10.41
N VAL A 31 -16.36 24.08 9.97
CA VAL A 31 -17.50 23.29 9.51
C VAL A 31 -17.45 21.90 10.11
N ILE A 32 -18.59 21.39 10.54
CA ILE A 32 -18.80 19.97 10.81
C ILE A 32 -19.59 19.40 9.64
N ALA A 33 -18.98 18.44 8.94
CA ALA A 33 -19.65 17.61 7.94
C ALA A 33 -20.03 16.28 8.57
N THR A 34 -21.25 15.81 8.30
CA THR A 34 -21.76 14.53 8.80
C THR A 34 -22.39 13.77 7.66
N LEU A 35 -21.93 12.54 7.41
CA LEU A 35 -22.49 11.57 6.48
C LEU A 35 -22.93 10.34 7.28
N GLY A 36 -24.22 10.02 7.29
CA GLY A 36 -24.76 9.05 8.24
C GLY A 36 -24.48 9.47 9.68
N GLU A 37 -23.76 8.66 10.46
CA GLU A 37 -23.29 9.00 11.81
C GLU A 37 -21.78 9.32 11.85
N THR A 38 -21.10 9.35 10.71
CA THR A 38 -19.68 9.76 10.62
C THR A 38 -19.58 11.28 10.51
N SER A 39 -18.95 11.92 11.51
CA SER A 39 -18.83 13.38 11.61
C SER A 39 -17.37 13.82 11.68
N VAL A 40 -16.99 14.76 10.85
CA VAL A 40 -15.66 15.37 10.82
C VAL A 40 -15.76 16.87 10.97
N MET A 41 -14.98 17.44 11.88
CA MET A 41 -14.82 18.87 12.04
C MET A 41 -13.58 19.34 11.30
N ALA A 42 -13.72 20.29 10.38
CA ALA A 42 -12.61 20.97 9.72
C ALA A 42 -12.53 22.43 10.19
N ASN A 43 -11.33 22.85 10.56
CA ASN A 43 -11.02 24.21 10.98
C ASN A 43 -9.92 24.78 10.08
N VAL A 44 -10.13 26.01 9.62
CA VAL A 44 -9.19 26.75 8.78
C VAL A 44 -8.77 28.01 9.51
N THR A 45 -7.46 28.25 9.54
CA THR A 45 -6.88 29.53 9.96
C THR A 45 -5.80 29.93 8.96
N PHE A 46 -5.66 31.24 8.69
CA PHE A 46 -4.61 31.72 7.84
C PHE A 46 -3.99 33.02 8.35
N ALA A 47 -2.67 33.14 8.17
CA ALA A 47 -1.95 34.36 8.54
C ALA A 47 -2.38 35.53 7.66
N LYS A 48 -2.46 36.71 8.22
CA LYS A 48 -2.89 37.93 7.46
C LYS A 48 -1.74 38.58 6.70
N GLN A 49 -0.49 38.10 6.90
CA GLN A 49 0.70 38.53 6.17
C GLN A 49 1.66 37.33 5.95
N PRO A 50 2.39 37.27 4.82
CA PRO A 50 3.40 36.27 4.63
C PRO A 50 4.59 36.50 5.56
N LYS A 51 5.35 35.47 5.86
CA LYS A 51 6.62 35.60 6.58
C LYS A 51 7.66 36.29 5.69
N PRO A 52 8.54 37.15 6.25
CA PRO A 52 9.62 37.77 5.47
C PRO A 52 10.46 36.70 4.73
N GLY A 53 10.72 36.92 3.45
CA GLY A 53 11.48 35.99 2.61
C GLY A 53 10.73 34.73 2.18
N GLN A 54 9.42 34.66 2.35
CA GLN A 54 8.61 33.52 1.95
C GLN A 54 8.47 33.47 0.41
N ASP A 55 9.03 32.44 -0.20
CA ASP A 55 9.09 32.22 -1.65
C ASP A 55 8.12 31.13 -2.16
N PHE A 56 7.49 30.39 -1.24
CA PHE A 56 6.50 29.35 -1.56
C PHE A 56 5.20 29.54 -0.75
N PHE A 57 4.14 28.83 -1.15
CA PHE A 57 2.86 28.82 -0.44
C PHE A 57 2.86 27.78 0.69
N PRO A 58 2.85 28.22 1.98
CA PRO A 58 2.91 27.33 3.13
C PRO A 58 1.53 26.85 3.56
N LEU A 59 0.93 25.95 2.81
CA LEU A 59 -0.28 25.23 3.18
C LEU A 59 0.08 23.98 3.98
N THR A 60 -0.56 23.81 5.14
CA THR A 60 -0.43 22.60 5.96
C THR A 60 -1.82 22.03 6.23
N VAL A 61 -2.03 20.77 5.85
CA VAL A 61 -3.22 20.00 6.15
C VAL A 61 -2.90 18.96 7.20
N HIS A 62 -3.70 18.89 8.25
CA HIS A 62 -3.70 17.84 9.25
C HIS A 62 -5.03 17.10 9.21
N TYR A 63 -4.97 15.79 9.26
CA TYR A 63 -6.11 14.91 9.45
C TYR A 63 -5.82 14.01 10.65
N GLN A 64 -6.78 13.86 11.54
CA GLN A 64 -6.61 13.12 12.77
C GLN A 64 -7.87 12.32 13.12
N GLU A 65 -7.68 11.03 13.32
CA GLU A 65 -8.70 10.11 13.80
C GLU A 65 -8.63 10.00 15.32
N LYS A 66 -9.72 10.33 16.00
CA LYS A 66 -9.83 10.19 17.44
C LYS A 66 -10.48 8.86 17.79
N TYR A 67 -9.83 8.07 18.63
CA TYR A 67 -10.34 6.75 19.03
C TYR A 67 -11.72 6.83 19.70
N TYR A 68 -12.00 7.93 20.41
CA TYR A 68 -13.33 8.15 20.97
C TYR A 68 -14.44 8.24 19.92
N ALA A 69 -14.12 8.58 18.66
CA ALA A 69 -15.08 8.65 17.57
C ALA A 69 -15.76 7.30 17.30
N ALA A 70 -15.07 6.19 17.55
CA ALA A 70 -15.60 4.82 17.49
C ALA A 70 -15.83 4.21 18.89
N GLY A 71 -15.92 5.02 19.95
CA GLY A 71 -16.11 4.55 21.32
C GLY A 71 -14.91 3.76 21.90
N LYS A 72 -13.71 3.97 21.35
CA LYS A 72 -12.50 3.23 21.73
C LYS A 72 -11.54 4.07 22.56
N VAL A 73 -10.65 3.39 23.28
CA VAL A 73 -9.47 3.97 23.93
C VAL A 73 -8.24 3.57 23.09
N PRO A 74 -7.32 4.52 22.81
CA PRO A 74 -6.13 4.20 22.04
C PRO A 74 -5.32 3.05 22.61
N GLY A 75 -4.72 2.25 21.73
CA GLY A 75 -3.75 1.22 22.08
C GLY A 75 -2.47 1.80 22.69
N GLY A 76 -1.45 0.98 22.84
CA GLY A 76 -0.16 1.38 23.36
C GLY A 76 -0.13 1.76 24.84
N PHE A 77 1.04 2.19 25.32
CA PHE A 77 1.28 2.46 26.74
C PHE A 77 0.64 3.77 27.22
N PHE A 78 0.72 4.83 26.45
CA PHE A 78 0.25 6.17 26.84
C PHE A 78 -1.26 6.39 26.72
N LYS A 79 -1.98 5.45 26.08
CA LYS A 79 -3.42 5.56 25.85
C LYS A 79 -3.85 6.91 25.24
N ARG A 80 -3.05 7.42 24.32
CA ARG A 80 -3.25 8.70 23.65
C ARG A 80 -2.75 8.63 22.21
N GLU A 81 -3.45 9.27 21.29
CA GLU A 81 -2.99 9.50 19.92
C GLU A 81 -1.70 10.33 19.95
N ALA A 82 -0.67 9.89 19.20
CA ALA A 82 0.65 10.50 19.22
C ALA A 82 1.05 11.02 17.84
N ARG A 83 1.89 10.26 17.13
CA ARG A 83 2.29 10.62 15.76
C ARG A 83 1.19 10.23 14.78
N PRO A 84 1.01 10.98 13.68
CA PRO A 84 0.08 10.58 12.63
C PRO A 84 0.39 9.17 12.12
N THR A 85 -0.65 8.37 11.95
CA THR A 85 -0.57 7.06 11.30
C THR A 85 -0.30 7.23 9.80
N GLU A 86 0.00 6.11 9.12
CA GLU A 86 0.11 6.11 7.65
C GLU A 86 -1.21 6.59 7.01
N LYS A 87 -2.37 6.06 7.44
CA LYS A 87 -3.70 6.49 6.97
C LYS A 87 -3.91 7.99 7.17
N GLU A 88 -3.65 8.51 8.35
CA GLU A 88 -3.81 9.95 8.64
C GLU A 88 -2.90 10.82 7.77
N THR A 89 -1.67 10.37 7.52
CA THR A 89 -0.72 11.05 6.63
C THR A 89 -1.19 11.05 5.18
N LEU A 90 -1.70 9.93 4.71
CA LEU A 90 -2.22 9.77 3.34
C LEU A 90 -3.50 10.57 3.12
N THR A 91 -4.42 10.53 4.08
CA THR A 91 -5.66 11.33 4.02
C THR A 91 -5.37 12.83 4.04
N ALA A 92 -4.40 13.28 4.86
CA ALA A 92 -3.97 14.68 4.83
C ALA A 92 -3.44 15.10 3.45
N ARG A 93 -2.71 14.20 2.75
CA ARG A 93 -2.25 14.42 1.38
C ARG A 93 -3.39 14.41 0.37
N LEU A 94 -4.35 13.52 0.56
CA LEU A 94 -5.54 13.39 -0.28
C LEU A 94 -6.35 14.69 -0.30
N ILE A 95 -6.41 15.39 0.84
CA ILE A 95 -7.07 16.70 0.98
C ILE A 95 -6.17 17.83 0.45
N ASP A 96 -4.88 17.86 0.76
CA ASP A 96 -3.93 18.91 0.36
C ASP A 96 -3.85 19.07 -1.17
N ARG A 97 -3.74 17.95 -1.90
CA ARG A 97 -3.46 17.94 -3.34
C ARG A 97 -4.50 18.69 -4.18
N PRO A 98 -5.82 18.46 -4.04
CA PRO A 98 -6.82 19.14 -4.85
C PRO A 98 -7.10 20.58 -4.40
N ILE A 99 -6.84 20.96 -3.14
CA ILE A 99 -7.10 22.33 -2.67
C ILE A 99 -5.93 23.28 -2.94
N ARG A 100 -4.70 22.78 -2.95
CA ARG A 100 -3.50 23.61 -3.10
C ARG A 100 -3.47 24.44 -4.40
N PRO A 101 -3.75 23.87 -5.58
CA PRO A 101 -3.74 24.63 -6.84
C PRO A 101 -4.87 25.65 -6.97
N LEU A 102 -5.87 25.60 -6.08
CA LEU A 102 -7.03 26.51 -6.10
C LEU A 102 -6.83 27.79 -5.27
N PHE A 103 -5.68 27.94 -4.63
CA PHE A 103 -5.34 29.26 -4.03
C PHE A 103 -4.84 30.21 -5.11
N VAL A 104 -5.22 31.46 -4.97
CA VAL A 104 -4.86 32.52 -5.93
C VAL A 104 -3.34 32.61 -6.06
N GLU A 105 -2.84 32.72 -7.29
CA GLU A 105 -1.42 32.82 -7.58
C GLU A 105 -0.75 33.97 -6.81
N GLY A 106 0.42 33.71 -6.26
CA GLY A 106 1.17 34.67 -5.45
C GLY A 106 0.72 34.78 -4.00
N PHE A 107 -0.35 34.10 -3.57
CA PHE A 107 -0.71 34.03 -2.16
C PHE A 107 0.31 33.19 -1.37
N LYS A 108 1.03 33.81 -0.43
CA LYS A 108 2.13 33.19 0.32
C LYS A 108 1.92 33.22 1.84
N ASN A 109 0.71 33.59 2.29
CA ASN A 109 0.38 33.57 3.72
C ASN A 109 0.22 32.12 4.19
N GLU A 110 0.67 31.83 5.41
CA GLU A 110 0.55 30.50 5.99
C GLU A 110 -0.94 30.12 6.18
N VAL A 111 -1.33 28.94 5.70
CA VAL A 111 -2.67 28.37 5.84
C VAL A 111 -2.58 27.04 6.56
N LEU A 112 -3.40 26.88 7.60
CA LEU A 112 -3.55 25.66 8.36
C LEU A 112 -4.98 25.15 8.22
N VAL A 113 -5.13 23.92 7.76
CA VAL A 113 -6.39 23.16 7.70
C VAL A 113 -6.26 21.97 8.65
N MET A 114 -7.16 21.88 9.62
CA MET A 114 -7.19 20.78 10.58
C MET A 114 -8.53 20.04 10.52
N CYS A 115 -8.49 18.78 10.11
CA CYS A 115 -9.64 17.89 10.10
C CYS A 115 -9.56 16.92 11.28
N THR A 116 -10.61 16.83 12.07
CA THR A 116 -10.69 15.93 13.24
C THR A 116 -11.94 15.08 13.15
N VAL A 117 -11.78 13.78 13.14
CA VAL A 117 -12.89 12.81 13.18
C VAL A 117 -13.47 12.79 14.59
N LEU A 118 -14.74 13.18 14.71
CA LEU A 118 -15.46 13.31 15.99
C LEU A 118 -16.40 12.14 16.28
N SER A 119 -16.96 11.55 15.22
CA SER A 119 -17.83 10.37 15.28
C SER A 119 -17.57 9.49 14.06
N HIS A 120 -17.66 8.18 14.20
CA HIS A 120 -17.48 7.22 13.12
C HIS A 120 -18.41 6.02 13.31
N ASP A 121 -19.31 5.82 12.36
CA ASP A 121 -20.29 4.73 12.34
C ASP A 121 -19.72 3.35 11.93
N LEU A 122 -18.44 3.31 11.56
CA LEU A 122 -17.72 2.15 11.04
C LEU A 122 -18.19 1.69 9.65
N VAL A 123 -19.03 2.46 8.99
CA VAL A 123 -19.57 2.22 7.64
C VAL A 123 -19.01 3.24 6.64
N ASN A 124 -19.17 4.53 6.94
CA ASN A 124 -18.75 5.62 6.07
C ASN A 124 -17.31 6.04 6.36
N ASP A 125 -16.38 5.89 5.41
CA ASP A 125 -14.98 6.30 5.62
C ASP A 125 -14.90 7.81 5.87
N PRO A 126 -14.32 8.26 6.98
CA PRO A 126 -14.26 9.67 7.34
C PRO A 126 -13.35 10.52 6.45
N ASP A 127 -12.52 9.93 5.58
CA ASP A 127 -11.60 10.67 4.69
C ASP A 127 -12.34 11.53 3.66
N ILE A 128 -13.40 10.99 3.03
CA ILE A 128 -14.26 11.73 2.10
C ILE A 128 -15.02 12.84 2.83
N VAL A 129 -15.56 12.53 4.01
CA VAL A 129 -16.25 13.52 4.85
C VAL A 129 -15.30 14.64 5.27
N ALA A 130 -14.04 14.31 5.58
CA ALA A 130 -13.00 15.29 5.92
C ALA A 130 -12.65 16.22 4.75
N MET A 131 -12.58 15.68 3.53
CA MET A 131 -12.33 16.47 2.33
C MET A 131 -13.46 17.49 2.08
N ILE A 132 -14.72 17.06 2.21
CA ILE A 132 -15.90 17.93 2.09
C ILE A 132 -15.89 18.99 3.18
N ALA A 133 -15.63 18.61 4.44
CA ALA A 133 -15.56 19.55 5.56
C ALA A 133 -14.45 20.59 5.38
N ALA A 134 -13.25 20.16 4.91
CA ALA A 134 -12.12 21.06 4.64
C ALA A 134 -12.45 22.06 3.54
N SER A 135 -13.04 21.61 2.44
CA SER A 135 -13.47 22.47 1.34
C SER A 135 -14.53 23.49 1.79
N ALA A 136 -15.55 23.05 2.52
CA ALA A 136 -16.57 23.93 3.05
C ALA A 136 -15.99 24.98 4.03
N ALA A 137 -15.08 24.55 4.92
CA ALA A 137 -14.43 25.46 5.87
C ALA A 137 -13.54 26.50 5.17
N LEU A 138 -12.80 26.10 4.11
CA LEU A 138 -12.03 27.02 3.27
C LEU A 138 -12.93 28.02 2.56
N THR A 139 -14.01 27.55 1.95
CA THR A 139 -14.95 28.40 1.18
C THR A 139 -15.60 29.46 2.03
N ILE A 140 -15.92 29.17 3.31
CA ILE A 140 -16.52 30.17 4.21
C ILE A 140 -15.49 31.02 4.96
N SER A 141 -14.18 30.71 4.89
CA SER A 141 -13.14 31.37 5.70
C SER A 141 -12.81 32.79 5.28
N GLY A 142 -13.12 33.15 4.04
CA GLY A 142 -12.67 34.37 3.40
C GLY A 142 -11.23 34.29 2.83
N ALA A 143 -10.53 33.17 2.94
CA ALA A 143 -9.25 32.99 2.29
C ALA A 143 -9.40 33.09 0.74
N PRO A 144 -8.34 33.49 0.00
CA PRO A 144 -8.39 33.58 -1.46
C PRO A 144 -8.32 32.20 -2.11
N PHE A 145 -9.37 31.42 -1.93
CA PHE A 145 -9.55 30.04 -2.37
C PHE A 145 -10.62 29.98 -3.46
N MET A 146 -10.26 29.45 -4.63
CA MET A 146 -11.09 29.40 -5.83
C MET A 146 -11.91 28.11 -5.95
N GLY A 147 -12.13 27.43 -4.82
CA GLY A 147 -13.08 26.33 -4.73
C GLY A 147 -14.54 26.78 -4.73
N PRO A 148 -15.49 25.90 -4.29
CA PRO A 148 -15.22 24.66 -3.56
C PRO A 148 -14.80 23.48 -4.43
N ILE A 149 -14.26 22.45 -3.74
CA ILE A 149 -14.17 21.09 -4.25
C ILE A 149 -15.10 20.18 -3.46
N ALA A 150 -15.40 19.03 -4.04
CA ALA A 150 -15.90 17.88 -3.29
C ALA A 150 -15.14 16.62 -3.72
N GLY A 151 -15.21 15.58 -2.92
CA GLY A 151 -14.63 14.29 -3.24
C GLY A 151 -15.64 13.16 -3.06
N ALA A 152 -15.44 12.09 -3.80
CA ALA A 152 -16.20 10.84 -3.67
C ALA A 152 -15.27 9.64 -3.78
N ARG A 153 -15.63 8.56 -3.09
CA ARG A 153 -15.04 7.24 -3.27
C ARG A 153 -15.92 6.43 -4.23
N VAL A 154 -15.30 5.69 -5.13
CA VAL A 154 -16.00 4.84 -6.09
C VAL A 154 -15.42 3.44 -6.03
N GLY A 155 -16.30 2.47 -5.81
CA GLY A 155 -16.07 1.05 -6.02
C GLY A 155 -16.49 0.60 -7.41
N PHE A 156 -16.07 -0.61 -7.81
CA PHE A 156 -16.53 -1.24 -9.05
C PHE A 156 -16.82 -2.70 -8.76
N SER A 157 -18.11 -3.07 -8.83
CA SER A 157 -18.60 -4.40 -8.50
C SER A 157 -19.63 -4.85 -9.56
N ASP A 158 -19.52 -6.08 -10.03
CA ASP A 158 -20.46 -6.69 -11.00
C ASP A 158 -20.67 -5.84 -12.28
N GLY A 159 -19.64 -5.06 -12.67
CA GLY A 159 -19.70 -4.19 -13.85
C GLY A 159 -20.38 -2.84 -13.60
N GLU A 160 -20.70 -2.50 -12.35
CA GLU A 160 -21.33 -1.24 -11.96
C GLU A 160 -20.45 -0.41 -11.02
N TYR A 161 -20.52 0.92 -11.13
CA TYR A 161 -19.85 1.84 -10.22
C TYR A 161 -20.70 2.06 -8.98
N VAL A 162 -20.07 1.96 -7.80
CA VAL A 162 -20.72 2.12 -6.50
C VAL A 162 -20.20 3.39 -5.83
N LEU A 163 -21.10 4.32 -5.47
CA LEU A 163 -20.75 5.53 -4.75
C LEU A 163 -20.53 5.24 -3.26
N ASN A 164 -19.40 5.69 -2.74
CA ASN A 164 -19.04 5.60 -1.32
C ASN A 164 -19.30 4.21 -0.72
N PRO A 165 -18.68 3.14 -1.27
CA PRO A 165 -18.82 1.82 -0.70
C PRO A 165 -18.37 1.81 0.77
N SER A 166 -18.91 0.90 1.57
CA SER A 166 -18.63 0.84 2.99
C SER A 166 -17.15 0.51 3.27
N VAL A 167 -16.69 0.83 4.48
CA VAL A 167 -15.35 0.46 4.93
C VAL A 167 -15.13 -1.04 4.82
N ASP A 168 -16.12 -1.86 5.13
CA ASP A 168 -16.03 -3.32 5.05
C ASP A 168 -15.89 -3.81 3.60
N ASP A 169 -16.60 -3.20 2.65
CA ASP A 169 -16.47 -3.52 1.21
C ASP A 169 -15.06 -3.23 0.68
N MET A 170 -14.36 -2.26 1.28
CA MET A 170 -13.03 -1.82 0.84
C MET A 170 -11.87 -2.50 1.57
N GLN A 171 -12.14 -3.28 2.64
CA GLN A 171 -11.08 -3.83 3.49
C GLN A 171 -10.19 -4.89 2.83
N ASP A 172 -10.72 -5.66 1.90
CA ASP A 172 -9.97 -6.77 1.30
C ASP A 172 -10.25 -6.95 -0.19
N LEU A 173 -9.96 -5.90 -0.95
CA LEU A 173 -10.10 -5.92 -2.41
C LEU A 173 -9.34 -7.09 -3.07
N ARG A 174 -8.19 -7.49 -2.51
CA ARG A 174 -7.37 -8.57 -3.06
C ARG A 174 -8.05 -9.93 -3.02
N ASN A 175 -8.84 -10.20 -1.97
CA ASN A 175 -9.53 -11.47 -1.78
C ASN A 175 -11.03 -11.40 -2.11
N ASN A 176 -11.52 -10.21 -2.48
CA ASN A 176 -12.89 -10.00 -2.90
C ASN A 176 -12.98 -9.85 -4.43
N PRO A 177 -13.25 -10.91 -5.19
CA PRO A 177 -13.30 -10.86 -6.66
C PRO A 177 -14.42 -9.96 -7.20
N ASP A 178 -15.41 -9.65 -6.37
CA ASP A 178 -16.57 -8.84 -6.77
C ASP A 178 -16.25 -7.34 -6.68
N GLN A 179 -15.30 -6.94 -5.82
CA GLN A 179 -14.82 -5.55 -5.70
C GLN A 179 -13.45 -5.40 -6.35
N ARG A 180 -13.38 -4.62 -7.44
CA ARG A 180 -12.15 -4.48 -8.23
C ARG A 180 -11.54 -3.08 -8.21
N LEU A 181 -12.12 -2.14 -7.49
CA LEU A 181 -11.69 -0.74 -7.46
C LEU A 181 -11.91 -0.08 -6.11
N ASP A 182 -10.88 0.61 -5.63
CA ASP A 182 -10.96 1.70 -4.66
C ASP A 182 -10.42 2.96 -5.33
N LEU A 183 -11.31 3.86 -5.71
CA LEU A 183 -10.98 5.10 -6.41
C LEU A 183 -11.50 6.30 -5.61
N VAL A 184 -10.63 7.26 -5.33
CA VAL A 184 -11.00 8.56 -4.80
C VAL A 184 -10.79 9.62 -5.87
N VAL A 185 -11.83 10.41 -6.13
CA VAL A 185 -11.80 11.56 -7.04
C VAL A 185 -12.19 12.80 -6.28
N ALA A 186 -11.44 13.88 -6.49
CA ALA A 186 -11.82 15.21 -6.03
C ALA A 186 -11.84 16.18 -7.21
N GLY A 187 -12.78 17.09 -7.20
CA GLY A 187 -12.93 18.08 -8.27
C GLY A 187 -13.74 19.29 -7.86
N THR A 188 -13.66 20.31 -8.72
CA THR A 188 -14.55 21.47 -8.73
C THR A 188 -15.81 21.16 -9.54
N LYS A 189 -16.70 22.13 -9.68
CA LYS A 189 -17.87 22.00 -10.53
C LYS A 189 -17.52 21.66 -11.98
N ASP A 190 -16.44 22.22 -12.49
CA ASP A 190 -16.08 22.20 -13.89
C ASP A 190 -14.97 21.19 -14.24
N ALA A 191 -14.19 20.75 -13.26
CA ALA A 191 -13.01 19.93 -13.52
C ALA A 191 -12.66 18.94 -12.40
N VAL A 192 -12.17 17.77 -12.80
CA VAL A 192 -11.45 16.84 -11.91
C VAL A 192 -10.12 17.46 -11.54
N MET A 193 -9.74 17.43 -10.26
CA MET A 193 -8.48 17.99 -9.73
C MET A 193 -7.52 16.93 -9.24
N MET A 194 -8.05 15.83 -8.74
CA MET A 194 -7.22 14.75 -8.17
C MET A 194 -7.91 13.41 -8.35
N VAL A 195 -7.11 12.40 -8.68
CA VAL A 195 -7.52 10.99 -8.72
C VAL A 195 -6.48 10.16 -7.98
N GLU A 196 -6.93 9.20 -7.19
CA GLU A 196 -6.08 8.20 -6.55
C GLU A 196 -6.80 6.86 -6.47
N SER A 197 -6.14 5.77 -6.92
CA SER A 197 -6.80 4.47 -6.97
C SER A 197 -5.91 3.30 -6.60
N GLU A 198 -6.58 2.23 -6.14
CA GLU A 198 -6.15 0.85 -6.14
C GLU A 198 -7.13 0.09 -7.04
N ALA A 199 -6.63 -0.66 -8.03
CA ALA A 199 -7.46 -1.35 -8.99
C ALA A 199 -6.93 -2.77 -9.24
N TYR A 200 -7.81 -3.65 -9.69
CA TYR A 200 -7.50 -5.05 -9.97
C TYR A 200 -7.70 -5.34 -11.45
N GLU A 201 -6.72 -4.86 -12.25
CA GLU A 201 -6.66 -5.03 -13.71
C GLU A 201 -7.91 -4.51 -14.45
N LEU A 202 -8.35 -3.28 -14.09
CA LEU A 202 -9.40 -2.59 -14.86
C LEU A 202 -8.83 -2.02 -16.15
N THR A 203 -9.68 -1.95 -17.15
CA THR A 203 -9.35 -1.31 -18.43
C THR A 203 -9.27 0.23 -18.28
N GLU A 204 -8.63 0.88 -19.24
CA GLU A 204 -8.57 2.34 -19.31
C GLU A 204 -9.98 2.95 -19.41
N GLU A 205 -10.90 2.30 -20.12
CA GLU A 205 -12.30 2.73 -20.26
C GLU A 205 -13.07 2.64 -18.92
N GLU A 206 -12.95 1.52 -18.21
CA GLU A 206 -13.55 1.33 -16.88
C GLU A 206 -13.01 2.36 -15.87
N MET A 207 -11.71 2.64 -15.89
CA MET A 207 -11.10 3.65 -15.02
C MET A 207 -11.59 5.06 -15.34
N LEU A 208 -11.66 5.43 -16.62
CA LEU A 208 -12.17 6.74 -17.04
C LEU A 208 -13.66 6.87 -16.72
N GLY A 209 -14.45 5.81 -16.91
CA GLY A 209 -15.85 5.75 -16.52
C GLY A 209 -16.06 5.99 -15.02
N ALA A 210 -15.22 5.38 -14.17
CA ALA A 210 -15.25 5.58 -12.72
C ALA A 210 -14.94 7.04 -12.33
N VAL A 211 -13.95 7.67 -12.97
CA VAL A 211 -13.60 9.08 -12.75
C VAL A 211 -14.77 10.01 -13.13
N ASN A 212 -15.39 9.77 -14.29
CA ASN A 212 -16.53 10.55 -14.75
C ASN A 212 -17.75 10.36 -13.84
N PHE A 213 -18.01 9.11 -13.41
CA PHE A 213 -19.07 8.81 -12.45
C PHE A 213 -18.87 9.59 -11.14
N ALA A 214 -17.68 9.54 -10.57
CA ALA A 214 -17.36 10.27 -9.35
C ALA A 214 -17.58 11.78 -9.53
N HIS A 215 -17.10 12.38 -10.63
CA HIS A 215 -17.26 13.82 -10.90
C HIS A 215 -18.72 14.24 -11.03
N GLN A 216 -19.59 13.36 -11.57
CA GLN A 216 -21.04 13.59 -11.58
C GLN A 216 -21.63 13.53 -10.17
N GLN A 217 -21.21 12.57 -9.36
CA GLN A 217 -21.76 12.35 -8.01
C GLN A 217 -21.36 13.45 -7.00
N ILE A 218 -20.28 14.16 -7.21
CA ILE A 218 -19.87 15.26 -6.32
C ILE A 218 -20.60 16.59 -6.60
N GLN A 219 -21.30 16.75 -7.73
CA GLN A 219 -21.96 17.99 -8.11
C GLN A 219 -22.96 18.48 -7.05
N PRO A 220 -23.88 17.65 -6.53
CA PRO A 220 -24.80 18.09 -5.47
C PRO A 220 -24.09 18.53 -4.18
N VAL A 221 -22.92 17.92 -3.87
CA VAL A 221 -22.13 18.29 -2.69
C VAL A 221 -21.49 19.67 -2.87
N ILE A 222 -21.00 19.97 -4.06
CA ILE A 222 -20.47 21.30 -4.40
C ILE A 222 -21.57 22.35 -4.26
N ASP A 223 -22.75 22.10 -4.80
CA ASP A 223 -23.90 23.01 -4.68
C ASP A 223 -24.32 23.19 -3.20
N LEU A 224 -24.24 22.16 -2.37
CA LEU A 224 -24.47 22.23 -0.93
C LEU A 224 -23.47 23.15 -0.23
N ILE A 225 -22.17 23.05 -0.58
CA ILE A 225 -21.12 23.92 -0.03
C ILE A 225 -21.34 25.36 -0.43
N ILE A 226 -21.69 25.61 -1.69
CA ILE A 226 -22.03 26.97 -2.19
C ILE A 226 -23.21 27.53 -1.42
N ALA A 227 -24.29 26.76 -1.24
CA ALA A 227 -25.48 27.19 -0.50
C ALA A 227 -25.16 27.50 0.98
N LEU A 228 -24.22 26.80 1.61
CA LEU A 228 -23.73 27.12 2.95
C LEU A 228 -22.92 28.44 2.94
N ALA A 229 -22.08 28.63 1.93
CA ALA A 229 -21.23 29.82 1.81
C ALA A 229 -22.04 31.08 1.55
N GLU A 230 -23.11 31.03 0.75
CA GLU A 230 -24.03 32.16 0.53
C GLU A 230 -24.64 32.68 1.83
N GLU A 231 -24.80 31.84 2.85
CA GLU A 231 -25.37 32.20 4.13
C GLU A 231 -24.32 32.57 5.19
N ALA A 232 -23.16 31.91 5.17
CA ALA A 232 -22.22 31.90 6.30
C ALA A 232 -20.79 32.33 5.95
N ALA A 233 -20.48 32.65 4.69
CA ALA A 233 -19.13 33.07 4.32
C ALA A 233 -18.73 34.38 4.95
N LYS A 234 -17.50 34.49 5.40
CA LYS A 234 -16.88 35.73 5.84
C LYS A 234 -16.52 36.60 4.64
N GLU A 235 -16.35 37.92 4.90
CA GLU A 235 -15.83 38.83 3.89
C GLU A 235 -14.51 38.30 3.30
N PRO A 236 -14.36 38.36 1.98
CA PRO A 236 -13.13 37.94 1.32
C PRO A 236 -11.93 38.72 1.83
N PHE A 237 -10.83 38.01 2.06
CA PHE A 237 -9.53 38.61 2.37
C PHE A 237 -9.08 39.48 1.17
N ASP A 238 -8.73 40.72 1.43
CA ASP A 238 -8.27 41.66 0.41
C ASP A 238 -6.88 41.23 -0.10
N PHE A 239 -6.85 40.48 -1.20
CA PHE A 239 -5.66 40.01 -1.87
C PHE A 239 -5.84 40.12 -3.38
N SER A 240 -4.89 40.77 -4.02
CA SER A 240 -4.77 40.79 -5.47
C SER A 240 -3.49 40.07 -5.92
N PRO A 241 -3.56 39.27 -6.98
CA PRO A 241 -2.36 38.67 -7.56
C PRO A 241 -1.31 39.74 -7.88
N PRO A 242 -0.03 39.53 -7.61
CA PRO A 242 1.00 40.49 -7.95
C PRO A 242 1.08 40.69 -9.47
N ASP A 243 1.03 41.94 -9.90
CA ASP A 243 1.31 42.27 -11.29
C ASP A 243 2.83 42.46 -11.48
N TYR A 244 3.42 41.61 -12.29
CA TYR A 244 4.83 41.65 -12.65
C TYR A 244 5.05 41.60 -14.17
N ALA A 245 4.07 42.11 -14.95
CA ALA A 245 4.16 42.09 -16.43
C ALA A 245 5.39 42.83 -16.95
N ASP A 246 5.67 44.03 -16.40
CA ASP A 246 6.84 44.82 -16.77
C ASP A 246 8.14 44.14 -16.40
N LEU A 247 8.21 43.55 -15.22
CA LEU A 247 9.36 42.76 -14.77
C LEU A 247 9.57 41.54 -15.65
N TYR A 248 8.52 40.82 -16.01
CA TYR A 248 8.57 39.71 -16.91
C TYR A 248 9.09 40.13 -18.34
N ALA A 249 8.62 41.26 -18.86
CA ALA A 249 9.10 41.78 -20.11
C ALA A 249 10.60 42.13 -20.06
N ALA A 250 11.07 42.71 -18.96
CA ALA A 250 12.48 42.98 -18.73
C ALA A 250 13.34 41.69 -18.64
N VAL A 251 12.90 40.72 -17.88
CA VAL A 251 13.55 39.38 -17.73
C VAL A 251 13.64 38.70 -19.12
N LYS A 252 12.54 38.72 -19.88
CA LYS A 252 12.47 38.15 -21.21
C LYS A 252 13.47 38.84 -22.19
N ALA A 253 13.47 40.17 -22.21
CA ALA A 253 14.37 40.95 -23.05
C ALA A 253 15.85 40.75 -22.66
N ALA A 254 16.14 40.53 -21.39
CA ALA A 254 17.49 40.33 -20.86
C ALA A 254 18.10 38.99 -21.23
N GLY A 255 17.32 37.91 -21.44
CA GLY A 255 17.95 36.62 -21.65
C GLY A 255 17.10 35.49 -22.24
N GLU A 256 16.02 35.76 -22.97
CA GLU A 256 15.22 34.69 -23.63
C GLU A 256 16.08 33.81 -24.56
N ASP A 257 16.93 34.44 -25.39
CA ASP A 257 17.76 33.70 -26.35
C ASP A 257 18.79 32.79 -25.63
N GLN A 258 19.39 33.27 -24.59
CA GLN A 258 20.35 32.48 -23.80
C GLN A 258 19.67 31.33 -23.04
N MET A 259 18.47 31.60 -22.49
CA MET A 259 17.69 30.58 -21.79
C MET A 259 17.21 29.50 -22.76
N ARG A 260 16.76 29.90 -23.96
CA ARG A 260 16.37 28.98 -25.05
C ARG A 260 17.55 28.12 -25.51
N ALA A 261 18.73 28.72 -25.66
CA ALA A 261 19.95 27.99 -26.03
C ALA A 261 20.35 26.99 -24.93
N ALA A 262 20.17 27.36 -23.64
CA ALA A 262 20.42 26.46 -22.52
C ALA A 262 19.46 25.27 -22.50
N PHE A 263 18.17 25.47 -22.74
CA PHE A 263 17.17 24.40 -22.83
C PHE A 263 17.31 23.50 -24.05
N ALA A 264 18.03 23.92 -25.06
CA ALA A 264 18.35 23.08 -26.24
C ALA A 264 19.44 22.03 -25.95
N ILE A 265 20.14 22.11 -24.83
CA ILE A 265 21.17 21.15 -24.43
C ILE A 265 20.48 19.90 -23.88
N THR A 266 20.75 18.74 -24.49
CA THR A 266 20.10 17.46 -24.11
C THR A 266 20.69 16.81 -22.87
N ASP A 267 22.02 16.98 -22.62
CA ASP A 267 22.64 16.49 -21.39
C ASP A 267 22.16 17.28 -20.17
N LYS A 268 21.73 16.59 -19.14
CA LYS A 268 21.15 17.19 -17.93
C LYS A 268 22.14 18.09 -17.16
N GLN A 269 23.37 17.63 -16.97
CA GLN A 269 24.35 18.39 -16.16
C GLN A 269 24.80 19.64 -16.89
N GLU A 270 25.09 19.51 -18.18
CA GLU A 270 25.43 20.64 -19.04
C GLU A 270 24.27 21.63 -19.15
N ARG A 271 23.05 21.15 -19.34
CA ARG A 271 21.84 21.98 -19.35
C ARG A 271 21.63 22.71 -18.03
N THR A 272 21.75 22.04 -16.88
CA THR A 272 21.61 22.66 -15.56
C THR A 272 22.64 23.78 -15.35
N THR A 273 23.88 23.55 -15.78
CA THR A 273 24.95 24.54 -15.73
C THR A 273 24.64 25.73 -16.65
N ALA A 274 24.20 25.47 -17.86
CA ALA A 274 23.85 26.52 -18.85
C ALA A 274 22.63 27.34 -18.42
N VAL A 275 21.59 26.70 -17.85
CA VAL A 275 20.40 27.39 -17.29
C VAL A 275 20.82 28.28 -16.12
N SER A 276 21.68 27.80 -15.24
CA SER A 276 22.19 28.58 -14.12
C SER A 276 22.99 29.80 -14.60
N ALA A 277 23.83 29.63 -15.62
CA ALA A 277 24.58 30.73 -16.25
C ALA A 277 23.63 31.73 -16.92
N ALA A 278 22.60 31.27 -17.63
CA ALA A 278 21.59 32.14 -18.26
C ALA A 278 20.82 32.94 -17.19
N ARG A 279 20.41 32.32 -16.09
CA ARG A 279 19.77 33.01 -14.95
C ARG A 279 20.67 34.09 -14.37
N GLN A 280 21.95 33.81 -14.22
CA GLN A 280 22.91 34.77 -13.71
C GLN A 280 23.12 35.95 -14.68
N ALA A 281 23.22 35.68 -15.98
CA ALA A 281 23.35 36.72 -17.02
C ALA A 281 22.09 37.63 -17.05
N ILE A 282 20.90 37.07 -16.92
CA ILE A 282 19.66 37.85 -16.78
C ILE A 282 19.72 38.77 -15.57
N LYS A 283 20.13 38.26 -14.40
CA LYS A 283 20.27 39.09 -13.19
C LYS A 283 21.27 40.23 -13.36
N GLU A 284 22.40 39.99 -14.04
CA GLU A 284 23.41 41.01 -14.31
C GLU A 284 22.93 42.13 -15.26
N ALA A 285 21.94 41.82 -16.09
CA ALA A 285 21.35 42.78 -17.02
C ALA A 285 20.19 43.61 -16.44
N LEU A 286 19.65 43.20 -15.27
CA LEU A 286 18.55 43.89 -14.61
C LEU A 286 19.03 45.07 -13.73
N SER A 287 18.16 46.04 -13.49
CA SER A 287 18.42 47.16 -12.57
C SER A 287 18.35 46.70 -11.10
N GLU A 288 18.94 47.46 -10.17
CA GLU A 288 18.87 47.18 -8.72
C GLU A 288 17.42 47.05 -8.22
N GLU A 289 16.51 47.91 -8.69
CA GLU A 289 15.10 47.86 -8.35
C GLU A 289 14.42 46.58 -8.80
N GLN A 290 14.75 46.08 -10.01
CA GLN A 290 14.25 44.81 -10.56
C GLN A 290 14.84 43.58 -9.83
N LEU A 291 16.07 43.66 -9.34
CA LEU A 291 16.72 42.61 -8.57
C LEU A 291 16.12 42.45 -7.17
N GLU A 292 15.66 43.53 -6.58
CA GLU A 292 15.01 43.55 -5.25
C GLU A 292 13.51 43.21 -5.31
N ASP A 293 12.91 43.12 -6.51
CA ASP A 293 11.50 42.77 -6.64
C ASP A 293 11.21 41.34 -6.15
N ALA A 294 10.26 41.23 -5.24
CA ALA A 294 9.85 39.94 -4.65
C ALA A 294 9.31 38.93 -5.68
N ASN A 295 8.93 39.40 -6.87
CA ASN A 295 8.37 38.58 -7.96
C ASN A 295 9.44 38.16 -9.01
N LEU A 296 10.71 38.51 -8.84
CA LEU A 296 11.77 38.15 -9.78
C LEU A 296 11.81 36.62 -10.05
N GLY A 297 11.69 35.82 -8.99
CA GLY A 297 11.63 34.39 -9.10
C GLY A 297 10.44 33.88 -9.96
N SER A 298 9.27 34.52 -9.80
CA SER A 298 8.07 34.20 -10.59
C SER A 298 8.23 34.58 -12.06
N ALA A 299 8.81 35.76 -12.33
CA ALA A 299 9.08 36.22 -13.70
C ALA A 299 10.09 35.28 -14.43
N MET A 300 11.15 34.85 -13.72
CA MET A 300 12.12 33.88 -14.26
C MET A 300 11.46 32.55 -14.59
N LYS A 301 10.69 31.98 -13.66
CA LYS A 301 9.95 30.74 -13.90
C LYS A 301 8.97 30.84 -15.05
N LYS A 302 8.28 31.97 -15.20
CA LYS A 302 7.37 32.21 -16.32
C LYS A 302 8.10 32.21 -17.67
N LEU A 303 9.31 32.78 -17.73
CA LEU A 303 10.13 32.71 -18.93
C LEU A 303 10.52 31.28 -19.27
N GLU A 304 11.04 30.53 -18.30
CA GLU A 304 11.44 29.14 -18.46
C GLU A 304 10.26 28.26 -18.92
N ALA A 305 9.10 28.41 -18.25
CA ALA A 305 7.88 27.73 -18.62
C ALA A 305 7.43 28.04 -20.06
N SER A 306 7.45 29.31 -20.45
CA SER A 306 7.03 29.73 -21.80
C SER A 306 7.90 29.14 -22.91
N ILE A 307 9.19 28.99 -22.65
CA ILE A 307 10.14 28.38 -23.59
C ILE A 307 9.89 26.89 -23.70
N LEU A 308 9.92 26.18 -22.56
CA LEU A 308 9.81 24.72 -22.54
C LEU A 308 8.45 24.26 -23.06
N ARG A 309 7.36 24.84 -22.59
CA ARG A 309 5.99 24.50 -22.98
C ARG A 309 5.74 24.80 -24.45
N GLY A 310 6.09 26.02 -24.88
CA GLY A 310 5.88 26.46 -26.25
C GLY A 310 6.67 25.66 -27.29
N ASP A 311 7.88 25.24 -26.94
CA ASP A 311 8.72 24.43 -27.85
C ASP A 311 8.16 23.01 -27.98
N VAL A 312 7.75 22.39 -26.88
CA VAL A 312 7.16 21.04 -26.87
C VAL A 312 5.86 21.01 -27.68
N VAL A 313 4.92 21.94 -27.41
CA VAL A 313 3.63 21.97 -28.12
C VAL A 313 3.79 22.25 -29.62
N LYS A 314 4.71 23.17 -29.99
CA LYS A 314 4.92 23.57 -31.40
C LYS A 314 5.73 22.57 -32.22
N THR A 315 6.72 21.94 -31.61
CA THR A 315 7.71 21.11 -32.35
C THR A 315 7.58 19.62 -32.07
N GLY A 316 6.90 19.23 -30.99
CA GLY A 316 6.87 17.85 -30.50
C GLY A 316 8.20 17.37 -29.94
N LYS A 317 9.20 18.24 -29.75
CA LYS A 317 10.51 17.89 -29.18
C LYS A 317 10.60 18.32 -27.73
N ARG A 318 11.09 17.43 -26.91
CA ARG A 318 11.30 17.62 -25.47
C ARG A 318 12.73 18.10 -25.19
N ILE A 319 12.97 18.55 -23.96
CA ILE A 319 14.28 19.10 -23.55
C ILE A 319 15.44 18.11 -23.62
N ASP A 320 15.16 16.80 -23.58
CA ASP A 320 16.16 15.74 -23.75
C ASP A 320 16.24 15.21 -25.19
N GLY A 321 15.54 15.85 -26.13
CA GLY A 321 15.53 15.52 -27.55
C GLY A 321 14.54 14.43 -27.97
N ARG A 322 13.85 13.78 -27.02
CA ARG A 322 12.78 12.80 -27.30
C ARG A 322 11.57 13.47 -27.94
N ASP A 323 10.74 12.67 -28.61
CA ASP A 323 9.37 13.03 -28.94
C ASP A 323 8.43 12.88 -27.68
N THR A 324 7.15 13.14 -27.89
CA THR A 324 6.17 13.14 -26.80
C THR A 324 5.82 11.73 -26.27
N SER A 325 6.12 10.66 -27.01
CA SER A 325 5.71 9.29 -26.72
C SER A 325 6.85 8.35 -26.30
N THR A 326 8.09 8.70 -26.59
CA THR A 326 9.25 7.86 -26.32
C THR A 326 9.58 7.77 -24.82
N VAL A 327 9.72 6.55 -24.31
CA VAL A 327 10.24 6.24 -22.98
C VAL A 327 11.77 6.26 -23.01
N ARG A 328 12.41 6.76 -21.94
CA ARG A 328 13.87 6.73 -21.80
C ARG A 328 14.41 5.29 -21.84
N PRO A 329 15.70 5.08 -22.20
CA PRO A 329 16.32 3.75 -22.15
C PRO A 329 16.19 3.10 -20.77
N ILE A 330 15.88 1.81 -20.77
CA ILE A 330 15.68 1.02 -19.53
C ILE A 330 16.74 -0.05 -19.45
N VAL A 331 17.32 -0.21 -18.25
CA VAL A 331 18.21 -1.30 -17.89
C VAL A 331 17.68 -1.94 -16.61
N CYS A 332 17.51 -3.26 -16.63
CA CYS A 332 17.05 -4.04 -15.50
C CYS A 332 18.10 -5.09 -15.15
N GLU A 333 18.49 -5.15 -13.87
CA GLU A 333 19.40 -6.15 -13.34
C GLU A 333 18.75 -6.79 -12.10
N THR A 334 18.92 -8.11 -11.94
CA THR A 334 18.35 -8.85 -10.80
C THR A 334 19.43 -9.71 -10.13
N GLY A 335 19.17 -10.13 -8.89
CA GLY A 335 20.13 -10.95 -8.14
C GLY A 335 21.43 -10.25 -7.74
N LEU A 336 21.40 -8.92 -7.58
CA LEU A 336 22.61 -8.12 -7.33
C LEU A 336 23.22 -8.33 -5.94
N LEU A 337 22.37 -8.52 -4.92
CA LEU A 337 22.80 -8.54 -3.53
C LEU A 337 22.88 -9.98 -3.00
N PRO A 338 24.07 -10.46 -2.58
CA PRO A 338 24.29 -11.89 -2.35
C PRO A 338 23.57 -12.49 -1.14
N ARG A 339 23.11 -11.67 -0.20
CA ARG A 339 22.45 -12.13 1.04
C ARG A 339 20.95 -11.87 1.09
N THR A 340 20.43 -11.09 0.16
CA THR A 340 19.00 -10.77 0.10
C THR A 340 18.19 -11.93 -0.47
N HIS A 341 16.87 -11.91 -0.22
CA HIS A 341 16.00 -12.94 -0.77
C HIS A 341 15.69 -12.69 -2.25
N GLY A 342 15.53 -11.42 -2.64
CA GLY A 342 15.47 -10.94 -4.02
C GLY A 342 15.92 -9.50 -4.10
N SER A 343 16.51 -9.10 -5.22
CA SER A 343 16.97 -7.74 -5.46
C SER A 343 16.93 -7.38 -6.93
N ALA A 344 16.55 -6.14 -7.23
CA ALA A 344 16.55 -5.60 -8.57
C ALA A 344 17.10 -4.17 -8.60
N LEU A 345 17.85 -3.86 -9.63
CA LEU A 345 18.22 -2.50 -9.99
C LEU A 345 17.46 -2.14 -11.27
N PHE A 346 16.50 -1.22 -11.13
CA PHE A 346 15.76 -0.70 -12.25
C PHE A 346 16.26 0.70 -12.58
N THR A 347 16.76 0.88 -13.80
CA THR A 347 17.26 2.17 -14.29
C THR A 347 16.46 2.59 -15.52
N ARG A 348 15.91 3.80 -15.50
CA ARG A 348 15.21 4.43 -16.62
C ARG A 348 15.81 5.82 -16.85
N GLY A 349 16.70 5.93 -17.84
CA GLY A 349 17.51 7.11 -18.02
C GLY A 349 18.26 7.48 -16.73
N GLU A 350 17.99 8.66 -16.20
CA GLU A 350 18.59 9.23 -14.96
C GLU A 350 17.71 9.02 -13.73
N THR A 351 16.90 7.95 -13.71
CA THR A 351 16.10 7.54 -12.54
C THR A 351 16.40 6.09 -12.24
N GLN A 352 16.86 5.81 -11.03
CA GLN A 352 17.31 4.49 -10.63
C GLN A 352 16.79 4.13 -9.23
N GLY A 353 16.27 2.91 -9.12
CA GLY A 353 15.84 2.33 -7.84
C GLY A 353 16.48 0.98 -7.60
N LEU A 354 17.18 0.84 -6.47
CA LEU A 354 17.63 -0.44 -5.93
C LEU A 354 16.52 -0.98 -5.04
N VAL A 355 15.84 -2.03 -5.48
CA VAL A 355 14.68 -2.57 -4.79
C VAL A 355 14.98 -3.96 -4.27
N VAL A 356 14.68 -4.17 -2.98
CA VAL A 356 15.01 -5.41 -2.26
C VAL A 356 13.75 -6.01 -1.68
N THR A 357 13.55 -7.31 -1.95
CA THR A 357 12.46 -8.09 -1.38
C THR A 357 12.98 -9.03 -0.30
N THR A 358 12.29 -9.04 0.84
CA THR A 358 12.52 -9.96 1.95
C THR A 358 11.26 -10.76 2.21
N LEU A 359 11.40 -12.09 2.33
CA LEU A 359 10.33 -13.00 2.71
C LEU A 359 10.42 -13.27 4.20
N GLY A 360 9.33 -13.05 4.90
CA GLY A 360 9.16 -13.33 6.33
C GLY A 360 8.07 -14.36 6.57
N THR A 361 7.76 -14.58 7.84
CA THR A 361 6.73 -15.50 8.33
C THR A 361 5.50 -14.73 8.82
N GLY A 362 4.46 -15.41 9.29
CA GLY A 362 3.28 -14.77 9.89
C GLY A 362 3.58 -13.91 11.14
N GLU A 363 4.68 -14.19 11.84
CA GLU A 363 5.13 -13.35 12.97
C GLU A 363 5.63 -11.96 12.53
N ASP A 364 6.07 -11.86 11.26
CA ASP A 364 6.62 -10.63 10.68
C ASP A 364 5.53 -9.72 10.08
N GLU A 365 4.26 -10.14 10.11
CA GLU A 365 3.14 -9.35 9.63
C GLU A 365 3.00 -8.04 10.40
N GLN A 366 2.69 -6.96 9.69
CA GLN A 366 2.40 -5.69 10.32
C GLN A 366 1.03 -5.73 11.00
N ILE A 367 1.00 -5.39 12.30
CA ILE A 367 -0.24 -5.19 13.03
C ILE A 367 -0.67 -3.75 12.84
N ILE A 368 -1.87 -3.55 12.29
CA ILE A 368 -2.48 -2.24 12.07
C ILE A 368 -3.63 -2.07 13.05
N ASP A 369 -3.46 -1.16 14.00
CA ASP A 369 -4.49 -0.75 14.97
C ASP A 369 -5.21 0.48 14.39
N ALA A 370 -6.36 0.27 13.77
CA ALA A 370 -7.15 1.30 13.11
C ALA A 370 -8.44 1.59 13.86
N LEU A 371 -9.05 2.73 13.51
CA LEU A 371 -10.31 3.14 14.14
C LEU A 371 -11.43 2.12 13.95
N HIS A 372 -11.49 1.49 12.76
CA HIS A 372 -12.50 0.48 12.41
C HIS A 372 -12.12 -0.95 12.86
N GLY A 373 -10.90 -1.23 13.31
CA GLY A 373 -10.50 -2.55 13.79
C GLY A 373 -8.98 -2.78 13.81
N ASN A 374 -8.61 -3.96 14.28
CA ASN A 374 -7.23 -4.43 14.25
C ASN A 374 -7.10 -5.49 13.15
N PHE A 375 -6.18 -5.32 12.26
CA PHE A 375 -5.91 -6.29 11.20
C PHE A 375 -4.40 -6.45 10.96
N ARG A 376 -4.04 -7.49 10.21
CA ARG A 376 -2.66 -7.79 9.87
C ARG A 376 -2.44 -7.62 8.37
N SER A 377 -1.29 -7.10 8.00
CA SER A 377 -0.85 -7.01 6.62
C SER A 377 0.39 -7.86 6.39
N ASN A 378 0.32 -8.75 5.42
CA ASN A 378 1.43 -9.60 5.01
C ASN A 378 2.23 -9.02 3.83
N PHE A 379 1.84 -7.83 3.34
CA PHE A 379 2.56 -7.11 2.30
C PHE A 379 2.95 -5.72 2.78
N LEU A 380 4.25 -5.42 2.76
CA LEU A 380 4.82 -4.15 3.19
C LEU A 380 5.68 -3.59 2.07
N LEU A 381 5.53 -2.30 1.79
CA LEU A 381 6.41 -1.60 0.87
C LEU A 381 6.89 -0.28 1.48
N HIS A 382 8.21 -0.10 1.55
CA HIS A 382 8.86 1.09 2.06
C HIS A 382 9.68 1.75 0.97
N TYR A 383 9.54 3.06 0.87
CA TYR A 383 10.19 3.89 -0.13
C TYR A 383 11.11 4.90 0.57
N ASN A 384 12.36 4.94 0.15
CA ASN A 384 13.36 5.83 0.68
C ASN A 384 13.91 6.74 -0.43
N PHE A 385 13.93 8.04 -0.16
CA PHE A 385 14.41 9.06 -1.09
C PHE A 385 15.49 9.91 -0.42
N PRO A 386 16.73 9.42 -0.36
CA PRO A 386 17.83 10.15 0.27
C PRO A 386 18.27 11.35 -0.60
N PRO A 387 18.81 12.43 0.01
CA PRO A 387 19.21 13.65 -0.70
C PRO A 387 20.22 13.41 -1.83
N TYR A 388 21.11 12.43 -1.69
CA TYR A 388 22.09 12.11 -2.73
C TYR A 388 21.47 11.66 -4.04
N SER A 389 20.21 11.17 -4.03
CA SER A 389 19.52 10.75 -5.25
C SER A 389 19.26 11.89 -6.24
N VAL A 390 19.31 13.12 -5.78
CA VAL A 390 19.25 14.35 -6.59
C VAL A 390 20.55 15.17 -6.52
N GLY A 391 21.62 14.58 -5.97
CA GLY A 391 22.94 15.23 -5.89
C GLY A 391 23.04 16.29 -4.79
N GLU A 392 22.16 16.28 -3.81
CA GLU A 392 22.12 17.26 -2.72
C GLU A 392 22.72 16.74 -1.43
N ALA A 393 23.39 17.63 -0.67
CA ALA A 393 23.73 17.43 0.73
C ALA A 393 22.56 17.93 1.58
N GLY A 394 21.71 17.02 2.05
CA GLY A 394 20.51 17.34 2.78
C GLY A 394 20.43 16.68 4.16
N ARG A 395 19.40 17.06 4.91
CA ARG A 395 19.14 16.49 6.24
C ARG A 395 18.54 15.09 6.09
N VAL A 396 19.10 14.12 6.77
CA VAL A 396 18.55 12.76 6.86
C VAL A 396 17.67 12.65 8.09
N GLY A 397 16.46 12.14 7.93
CA GLY A 397 15.48 11.98 8.99
C GLY A 397 14.53 10.81 8.71
N PRO A 398 13.48 10.62 9.55
CA PRO A 398 12.44 9.65 9.26
C PRO A 398 11.72 10.01 7.95
N PRO A 399 11.07 9.02 7.29
CA PRO A 399 10.31 9.27 6.06
C PRO A 399 9.29 10.40 6.21
N GLY A 400 9.31 11.34 5.28
CA GLY A 400 8.36 12.43 5.22
C GLY A 400 7.04 12.02 4.56
N ARG A 401 6.08 12.97 4.48
CA ARG A 401 4.77 12.72 3.87
C ARG A 401 4.85 12.30 2.39
N ARG A 402 5.87 12.80 1.67
CA ARG A 402 6.07 12.47 0.25
C ARG A 402 6.53 11.03 0.08
N GLU A 403 7.50 10.59 0.89
CA GLU A 403 7.99 9.21 0.86
C GLU A 403 6.90 8.21 1.22
N ILE A 404 6.09 8.50 2.24
CA ILE A 404 4.93 7.68 2.62
C ILE A 404 3.94 7.59 1.45
N GLY A 405 3.62 8.70 0.79
CA GLY A 405 2.72 8.72 -0.37
C GLY A 405 3.24 7.93 -1.57
N HIS A 406 4.53 8.07 -1.90
CA HIS A 406 5.17 7.32 -3.00
C HIS A 406 5.25 5.82 -2.70
N GLY A 407 5.57 5.46 -1.47
CA GLY A 407 5.55 4.07 -1.01
C GLY A 407 4.16 3.44 -1.15
N LYS A 408 3.12 4.16 -0.72
CA LYS A 408 1.74 3.67 -0.81
C LYS A 408 1.25 3.53 -2.25
N LEU A 409 1.64 4.43 -3.14
CA LEU A 409 1.34 4.32 -4.57
C LEU A 409 1.94 3.04 -5.17
N ALA A 410 3.21 2.76 -4.88
CA ALA A 410 3.87 1.53 -5.33
C ALA A 410 3.27 0.27 -4.68
N TRP A 411 2.90 0.34 -3.41
CA TRP A 411 2.21 -0.72 -2.69
C TRP A 411 0.88 -1.09 -3.37
N ARG A 412 0.01 -0.09 -3.65
CA ARG A 412 -1.26 -0.28 -4.37
C ARG A 412 -1.07 -0.92 -5.74
N ALA A 413 -0.07 -0.45 -6.49
CA ALA A 413 0.23 -0.97 -7.81
C ALA A 413 0.60 -2.46 -7.81
N LEU A 414 1.30 -2.92 -6.78
CA LEU A 414 1.85 -4.27 -6.71
C LEU A 414 0.94 -5.25 -5.96
N GLN A 415 0.08 -4.77 -5.07
CA GLN A 415 -0.79 -5.62 -4.26
C GLN A 415 -1.74 -6.48 -5.11
N ALA A 416 -2.24 -5.92 -6.20
CA ALA A 416 -3.21 -6.58 -7.08
C ALA A 416 -2.68 -7.90 -7.70
N VAL A 417 -1.38 -8.04 -7.86
CA VAL A 417 -0.75 -9.20 -8.50
C VAL A 417 -0.14 -10.20 -7.53
N LEU A 418 -0.22 -9.94 -6.22
CA LEU A 418 0.28 -10.88 -5.23
C LEU A 418 -0.54 -12.17 -5.22
N PRO A 419 0.08 -13.33 -4.97
CA PRO A 419 -0.62 -14.59 -4.76
C PRO A 419 -1.50 -14.53 -3.50
N ALA A 420 -2.52 -15.37 -3.44
CA ALA A 420 -3.32 -15.53 -2.23
C ALA A 420 -2.45 -16.03 -1.07
N ALA A 421 -2.78 -15.62 0.16
CA ALA A 421 -2.02 -16.02 1.34
C ALA A 421 -2.09 -17.53 1.63
N THR A 422 -3.09 -18.24 1.10
CA THR A 422 -3.20 -19.69 1.12
C THR A 422 -2.16 -20.39 0.25
N ASP A 423 -1.84 -19.77 -0.90
CA ASP A 423 -0.94 -20.36 -1.89
C ASP A 423 0.52 -19.95 -1.65
N PHE A 424 0.70 -18.75 -1.07
CA PHE A 424 2.02 -18.21 -0.74
C PHE A 424 2.01 -17.59 0.67
N PRO A 425 2.22 -18.41 1.72
CA PRO A 425 2.00 -18.03 3.12
C PRO A 425 3.13 -17.19 3.73
N TYR A 426 3.75 -16.32 2.95
CA TYR A 426 4.83 -15.45 3.37
C TYR A 426 4.36 -14.03 3.66
N THR A 427 5.04 -13.38 4.58
CA THR A 427 5.06 -11.92 4.68
C THR A 427 6.08 -11.41 3.68
N VAL A 428 5.66 -10.55 2.77
CA VAL A 428 6.52 -9.97 1.73
C VAL A 428 6.82 -8.52 2.09
N ARG A 429 8.09 -8.20 2.30
CA ARG A 429 8.55 -6.82 2.51
C ARG A 429 9.41 -6.36 1.37
N VAL A 430 8.98 -5.31 0.67
CA VAL A 430 9.73 -4.63 -0.39
C VAL A 430 10.29 -3.31 0.14
N VAL A 431 11.57 -3.05 -0.08
CA VAL A 431 12.20 -1.77 0.22
C VAL A 431 12.80 -1.20 -1.05
N SER A 432 12.38 0.00 -1.41
CA SER A 432 12.89 0.72 -2.58
C SER A 432 13.81 1.84 -2.14
N GLU A 433 15.10 1.71 -2.44
CA GLU A 433 16.11 2.73 -2.25
C GLU A 433 16.30 3.50 -3.57
N ILE A 434 15.90 4.76 -3.60
CA ILE A 434 16.10 5.60 -4.80
C ILE A 434 17.54 6.11 -4.81
N THR A 435 18.29 5.70 -5.80
CA THR A 435 19.72 6.03 -5.95
C THR A 435 19.97 7.20 -6.90
N GLU A 436 19.08 7.38 -7.90
CA GLU A 436 19.04 8.53 -8.79
C GLU A 436 17.59 8.94 -9.11
N SER A 437 17.34 10.24 -9.27
CA SER A 437 16.00 10.73 -9.61
C SER A 437 16.01 11.91 -10.57
N ASN A 438 15.37 11.71 -11.73
CA ASN A 438 14.98 12.73 -12.67
C ASN A 438 13.64 12.36 -13.34
N GLY A 439 12.56 12.53 -12.59
CA GLY A 439 11.19 12.16 -12.98
C GLY A 439 10.79 10.76 -12.48
N SER A 440 9.67 10.72 -11.81
CA SER A 440 8.93 9.56 -11.27
C SER A 440 9.75 8.38 -10.73
N SER A 441 10.38 8.60 -9.61
CA SER A 441 11.04 7.53 -8.84
C SER A 441 10.04 6.52 -8.24
N SER A 442 8.77 6.91 -7.99
CA SER A 442 7.74 5.97 -7.55
C SER A 442 7.41 4.91 -8.60
N MET A 443 7.43 5.26 -9.90
CA MET A 443 7.22 4.29 -10.97
C MET A 443 8.45 3.39 -11.18
N ALA A 444 9.66 3.89 -10.92
CA ALA A 444 10.84 3.04 -10.83
C ALA A 444 10.73 2.02 -9.67
N SER A 445 10.14 2.43 -8.55
CA SER A 445 9.86 1.54 -7.41
C SER A 445 8.83 0.46 -7.75
N VAL A 446 7.82 0.76 -8.55
CA VAL A 446 6.84 -0.23 -9.05
C VAL A 446 7.55 -1.28 -9.91
N CYS A 447 8.31 -0.84 -10.92
CA CYS A 447 9.02 -1.75 -11.83
C CYS A 447 10.07 -2.60 -11.09
N GLY A 448 10.91 -1.95 -10.26
CA GLY A 448 11.92 -2.64 -9.47
C GLY A 448 11.29 -3.56 -8.41
N GLY A 449 10.16 -3.18 -7.82
CA GLY A 449 9.41 -3.99 -6.87
C GLY A 449 8.87 -5.27 -7.51
N SER A 450 8.28 -5.15 -8.70
CA SER A 450 7.83 -6.30 -9.50
C SER A 450 9.00 -7.26 -9.79
N LEU A 451 10.13 -6.75 -10.26
CA LEU A 451 11.33 -7.55 -10.56
C LEU A 451 11.93 -8.18 -9.30
N SER A 452 12.08 -7.42 -8.20
CA SER A 452 12.70 -7.95 -6.97
C SER A 452 11.85 -9.01 -6.29
N MET A 453 10.52 -8.91 -6.38
CA MET A 453 9.60 -9.96 -5.89
C MET A 453 9.72 -11.24 -6.73
N MET A 454 9.78 -11.12 -8.06
CA MET A 454 10.02 -12.28 -8.94
C MET A 454 11.38 -12.91 -8.67
N ASP A 455 12.43 -12.10 -8.46
CA ASP A 455 13.78 -12.58 -8.09
C ASP A 455 13.79 -13.30 -6.74
N ALA A 456 12.92 -12.88 -5.80
CA ALA A 456 12.73 -13.54 -4.51
C ALA A 456 11.90 -14.84 -4.58
N GLY A 457 11.37 -15.21 -5.74
CA GLY A 457 10.53 -16.38 -5.91
C GLY A 457 9.04 -16.15 -5.60
N VAL A 458 8.58 -14.91 -5.49
CA VAL A 458 7.16 -14.62 -5.31
C VAL A 458 6.42 -14.89 -6.62
N PRO A 459 5.42 -15.81 -6.65
CA PRO A 459 4.68 -16.15 -7.85
C PRO A 459 3.61 -15.09 -8.15
N LEU A 460 4.05 -13.92 -8.64
CA LEU A 460 3.15 -12.85 -9.06
C LEU A 460 2.22 -13.35 -10.18
N LYS A 461 0.96 -12.92 -10.17
CA LYS A 461 -0.01 -13.22 -11.24
C LYS A 461 0.46 -12.69 -12.60
N SER A 462 1.07 -11.51 -12.61
CA SER A 462 1.68 -10.87 -13.77
C SER A 462 2.72 -9.86 -13.32
N ALA A 463 3.67 -9.51 -14.19
CA ALA A 463 4.57 -8.38 -13.95
C ALA A 463 3.80 -7.06 -13.99
N VAL A 464 4.23 -6.09 -13.19
CA VAL A 464 3.66 -4.74 -13.14
C VAL A 464 4.71 -3.73 -13.56
N ALA A 465 4.36 -2.87 -14.49
CA ALA A 465 5.14 -1.69 -14.83
C ALA A 465 4.38 -0.41 -14.50
N GLY A 466 5.12 0.66 -14.27
CA GLY A 466 4.56 1.99 -14.03
C GLY A 466 5.21 3.03 -14.92
N VAL A 467 4.42 3.99 -15.40
CA VAL A 467 4.84 5.12 -16.22
C VAL A 467 4.26 6.42 -15.67
N ALA A 468 5.06 7.49 -15.67
CA ALA A 468 4.59 8.83 -15.36
C ALA A 468 4.36 9.61 -16.64
N MET A 469 3.18 10.18 -16.74
CA MET A 469 2.71 10.98 -17.87
C MET A 469 2.58 12.44 -17.44
N GLY A 470 2.71 13.34 -18.40
CA GLY A 470 2.47 14.76 -18.22
C GLY A 470 1.56 15.33 -19.31
N LEU A 471 0.97 16.46 -19.00
CA LEU A 471 0.19 17.25 -19.96
C LEU A 471 0.68 18.69 -19.95
N ILE A 472 0.84 19.25 -21.14
CA ILE A 472 0.95 20.69 -21.37
C ILE A 472 -0.30 21.11 -22.14
N LEU A 473 -1.05 22.05 -21.57
CA LEU A 473 -2.27 22.63 -22.17
C LEU A 473 -2.11 24.15 -22.27
N GLU A 474 -2.12 24.71 -23.45
CA GLU A 474 -2.01 26.14 -23.68
C GLU A 474 -3.38 26.81 -23.75
N ASP A 475 -3.42 28.14 -23.54
CA ASP A 475 -4.64 28.92 -23.49
C ASP A 475 -5.47 28.86 -24.79
N ASP A 476 -4.82 28.59 -25.93
CA ASP A 476 -5.48 28.43 -27.22
C ASP A 476 -6.10 27.04 -27.45
N GLY A 477 -6.00 26.15 -26.44
CA GLY A 477 -6.50 24.78 -26.46
C GLY A 477 -5.54 23.79 -27.13
N SER A 478 -4.36 24.21 -27.59
CA SER A 478 -3.33 23.29 -28.05
C SER A 478 -2.71 22.54 -26.86
N TYR A 479 -2.41 21.26 -27.03
CA TYR A 479 -1.86 20.44 -25.94
C TYR A 479 -0.89 19.38 -26.44
N ALA A 480 -0.05 18.93 -25.50
CA ALA A 480 0.83 17.78 -25.69
C ALA A 480 0.75 16.84 -24.48
N VAL A 481 0.57 15.55 -24.74
CA VAL A 481 0.69 14.49 -23.73
C VAL A 481 2.10 13.92 -23.80
N LEU A 482 2.78 13.83 -22.66
CA LEU A 482 4.17 13.41 -22.56
C LEU A 482 4.27 12.07 -21.83
N THR A 483 4.94 11.09 -22.42
CA THR A 483 5.24 9.80 -21.79
C THR A 483 6.58 9.85 -21.07
N ASP A 484 6.67 9.27 -19.87
CA ASP A 484 7.89 9.20 -19.06
C ASP A 484 8.52 10.59 -18.87
N ILE A 485 7.82 11.44 -18.09
CA ILE A 485 8.22 12.83 -17.86
C ILE A 485 9.48 12.95 -17.00
N LEU A 486 10.26 13.97 -17.32
CA LEU A 486 11.38 14.45 -16.51
C LEU A 486 10.90 15.30 -15.33
N GLY A 487 11.78 15.54 -14.34
CA GLY A 487 11.47 16.41 -13.21
C GLY A 487 11.13 17.85 -13.62
N ASP A 488 11.79 18.38 -14.63
CA ASP A 488 11.49 19.73 -15.18
C ASP A 488 10.10 19.78 -15.84
N GLU A 489 9.72 18.72 -16.55
CA GLU A 489 8.41 18.60 -17.21
C GLU A 489 7.27 18.41 -16.21
N ASP A 490 7.48 17.65 -15.11
CA ASP A 490 6.54 17.54 -13.99
C ASP A 490 6.28 18.90 -13.34
N HIS A 491 7.35 19.66 -13.11
CA HIS A 491 7.27 20.97 -12.46
C HIS A 491 6.54 22.02 -13.29
N LEU A 492 6.71 22.01 -14.61
CA LEU A 492 6.16 23.00 -15.54
C LEU A 492 4.88 22.54 -16.26
N GLY A 493 4.49 21.27 -16.11
CA GLY A 493 3.28 20.70 -16.69
C GLY A 493 2.01 21.05 -15.92
N ASP A 494 0.87 20.94 -16.60
CA ASP A 494 -0.47 21.23 -16.09
C ASP A 494 -1.16 20.05 -15.43
N MET A 495 -0.72 18.85 -15.77
CA MET A 495 -1.14 17.60 -15.14
C MET A 495 0.05 16.66 -15.06
N ASP A 496 0.21 15.99 -13.95
CA ASP A 496 1.01 14.80 -13.83
C ASP A 496 0.11 13.63 -13.47
N PHE A 497 0.28 12.50 -14.14
CA PHE A 497 -0.41 11.29 -13.71
C PHE A 497 0.48 10.07 -13.88
N LYS A 498 0.29 9.14 -12.98
CA LYS A 498 1.05 7.90 -12.88
C LYS A 498 0.11 6.75 -13.09
N VAL A 499 0.43 5.90 -14.06
CA VAL A 499 -0.33 4.70 -14.38
C VAL A 499 0.56 3.49 -14.14
N ALA A 500 0.12 2.59 -13.29
CA ALA A 500 0.74 1.28 -13.11
C ALA A 500 -0.25 0.18 -13.48
N GLY A 501 0.28 -0.92 -14.00
CA GLY A 501 -0.56 -2.08 -14.34
C GLY A 501 0.23 -3.19 -14.99
N THR A 502 -0.51 -4.27 -15.27
CA THR A 502 -0.06 -5.45 -15.99
C THR A 502 -0.30 -5.30 -17.50
N GLU A 503 -0.08 -6.34 -18.25
CA GLU A 503 -0.49 -6.39 -19.67
C GLU A 503 -2.02 -6.37 -19.83
N ASN A 504 -2.78 -6.84 -18.82
CA ASN A 504 -4.23 -7.01 -18.86
C ASN A 504 -4.99 -5.74 -18.46
N GLY A 505 -4.45 -4.93 -17.54
CA GLY A 505 -5.16 -3.76 -17.05
C GLY A 505 -4.38 -2.93 -16.01
N ILE A 506 -5.04 -1.88 -15.54
CA ILE A 506 -4.51 -0.93 -14.57
C ILE A 506 -4.63 -1.50 -13.15
N THR A 507 -3.55 -1.35 -12.37
CA THR A 507 -3.54 -1.71 -10.95
C THR A 507 -3.46 -0.49 -10.03
N SER A 508 -3.02 0.66 -10.54
CA SER A 508 -3.06 1.93 -9.81
C SER A 508 -3.01 3.12 -10.78
N LEU A 509 -3.79 4.13 -10.47
CA LEU A 509 -3.84 5.41 -11.17
C LEU A 509 -3.78 6.54 -10.14
N GLN A 510 -2.87 7.48 -10.33
CA GLN A 510 -2.79 8.71 -9.55
C GLN A 510 -2.68 9.90 -10.51
N MET A 511 -3.56 10.91 -10.34
CA MET A 511 -3.52 12.15 -11.11
C MET A 511 -3.47 13.36 -10.18
N ASP A 512 -2.68 14.35 -10.57
CA ASP A 512 -2.65 15.68 -10.01
C ASP A 512 -2.86 16.69 -11.16
N ILE A 513 -3.95 17.42 -11.10
CA ILE A 513 -4.36 18.37 -12.14
C ILE A 513 -4.22 19.77 -11.58
N LYS A 514 -3.49 20.65 -12.25
CA LYS A 514 -3.14 21.99 -11.78
C LYS A 514 -3.94 23.09 -12.48
N VAL A 515 -4.68 22.73 -13.53
CA VAL A 515 -5.47 23.66 -14.35
C VAL A 515 -6.88 23.14 -14.60
N ALA A 516 -7.82 24.02 -14.83
CA ALA A 516 -9.13 23.67 -15.36
C ALA A 516 -9.07 23.41 -16.88
N GLY A 517 -10.05 22.71 -17.42
CA GLY A 517 -10.20 22.54 -18.87
C GLY A 517 -9.62 21.27 -19.46
N ILE A 518 -9.20 20.29 -18.62
CA ILE A 518 -8.85 18.97 -19.10
C ILE A 518 -10.15 18.23 -19.43
N THR A 519 -10.33 17.92 -20.72
CA THR A 519 -11.54 17.27 -21.22
C THR A 519 -11.43 15.75 -21.13
N PRO A 520 -12.56 15.02 -21.18
CA PRO A 520 -12.55 13.56 -21.24
C PRO A 520 -11.74 13.01 -22.42
N GLU A 521 -11.74 13.68 -23.57
CA GLU A 521 -10.98 13.28 -24.77
C GLU A 521 -9.48 13.39 -24.54
N ILE A 522 -9.01 14.42 -23.83
CA ILE A 522 -7.60 14.56 -23.43
C ILE A 522 -7.21 13.44 -22.49
N MET A 523 -8.06 13.11 -21.51
CA MET A 523 -7.82 12.01 -20.56
C MET A 523 -7.79 10.64 -21.25
N GLU A 524 -8.71 10.38 -22.17
CA GLU A 524 -8.73 9.15 -22.96
C GLU A 524 -7.44 9.00 -23.77
N LYS A 525 -7.00 10.04 -24.47
CA LYS A 525 -5.73 10.04 -25.20
C LYS A 525 -4.53 9.84 -24.30
N ALA A 526 -4.53 10.47 -23.13
CA ALA A 526 -3.46 10.35 -22.16
C ALA A 526 -3.36 8.93 -21.60
N LEU A 527 -4.48 8.30 -21.27
CA LEU A 527 -4.53 6.91 -20.80
C LEU A 527 -4.12 5.91 -21.90
N ALA A 528 -4.54 6.12 -23.14
CA ALA A 528 -4.13 5.29 -24.27
C ALA A 528 -2.60 5.37 -24.48
N GLN A 529 -2.01 6.58 -24.47
CA GLN A 529 -0.57 6.77 -24.58
C GLN A 529 0.20 6.18 -23.37
N ALA A 530 -0.38 6.25 -22.17
CA ALA A 530 0.16 5.61 -20.96
C ALA A 530 0.18 4.08 -21.10
N LYS A 531 -0.85 3.48 -21.72
CA LYS A 531 -0.88 2.04 -22.00
C LYS A 531 0.28 1.62 -22.91
N ASP A 532 0.52 2.35 -23.99
CA ASP A 532 1.66 2.08 -24.89
C ASP A 532 2.99 2.16 -24.14
N GLY A 533 3.18 3.19 -23.32
CA GLY A 533 4.36 3.36 -22.48
C GLY A 533 4.53 2.20 -21.47
N ARG A 534 3.45 1.79 -20.81
CA ARG A 534 3.43 0.67 -19.86
C ARG A 534 3.80 -0.64 -20.56
N MET A 535 3.23 -0.92 -21.73
CA MET A 535 3.54 -2.13 -22.50
C MET A 535 4.99 -2.17 -22.97
N HIS A 536 5.55 -1.02 -23.39
CA HIS A 536 6.97 -0.91 -23.71
C HIS A 536 7.85 -1.25 -22.52
N ILE A 537 7.55 -0.67 -21.32
CA ILE A 537 8.32 -0.90 -20.10
C ILE A 537 8.24 -2.39 -19.67
N LEU A 538 7.05 -3.02 -19.73
CA LEU A 538 6.89 -4.46 -19.47
C LEU A 538 7.76 -5.29 -20.42
N GLY A 539 7.83 -4.92 -21.69
CA GLY A 539 8.69 -5.56 -22.69
C GLY A 539 10.19 -5.44 -22.33
N GLU A 540 10.64 -4.30 -21.82
CA GLU A 540 12.02 -4.13 -21.36
C GLU A 540 12.31 -4.94 -20.09
N MET A 541 11.38 -4.94 -19.13
CA MET A 541 11.50 -5.73 -17.89
C MET A 541 11.55 -7.23 -18.18
N SER A 542 10.79 -7.72 -19.15
CA SER A 542 10.75 -9.16 -19.50
C SER A 542 12.09 -9.69 -20.05
N LYS A 543 12.99 -8.82 -20.51
CA LYS A 543 14.35 -9.21 -20.92
C LYS A 543 15.21 -9.63 -19.72
N ALA A 544 14.89 -9.12 -18.52
CA ALA A 544 15.58 -9.53 -17.29
C ALA A 544 14.93 -10.73 -16.62
N LEU A 545 13.61 -10.67 -16.40
CA LEU A 545 12.82 -11.76 -15.80
C LEU A 545 11.43 -11.85 -16.42
N THR A 546 10.96 -13.08 -16.63
CA THR A 546 9.61 -13.38 -17.12
C THR A 546 8.69 -14.04 -16.08
N GLY A 547 9.21 -14.35 -14.90
CA GLY A 547 8.47 -15.00 -13.82
C GLY A 547 9.31 -15.22 -12.57
N ALA A 548 8.68 -15.84 -11.57
CA ALA A 548 9.32 -16.13 -10.29
C ALA A 548 10.55 -17.06 -10.46
N GLN A 549 11.62 -16.72 -9.76
CA GLN A 549 12.85 -17.50 -9.69
C GLN A 549 12.78 -18.52 -8.53
N GLU A 550 13.78 -19.37 -8.42
CA GLU A 550 13.94 -20.23 -7.25
C GLU A 550 14.26 -19.38 -6.01
N PHE A 551 13.79 -19.84 -4.85
CA PHE A 551 14.11 -19.16 -3.59
C PHE A 551 15.61 -19.07 -3.35
N SER A 552 16.05 -17.91 -2.89
CA SER A 552 17.41 -17.74 -2.36
C SER A 552 17.68 -18.78 -1.26
N VAL A 553 18.92 -19.24 -1.17
CA VAL A 553 19.36 -20.13 -0.08
C VAL A 553 19.22 -19.49 1.32
N HIS A 554 19.05 -18.18 1.36
CA HIS A 554 18.86 -17.41 2.59
C HIS A 554 17.39 -17.19 2.93
N ALA A 555 16.46 -17.41 1.98
CA ALA A 555 15.04 -17.24 2.20
C ALA A 555 14.47 -18.37 3.08
N PRO A 556 13.59 -18.10 4.02
CA PRO A 556 12.91 -19.15 4.77
C PRO A 556 12.04 -19.98 3.83
N ARG A 557 12.05 -21.30 4.02
CA ARG A 557 11.07 -22.20 3.41
C ARG A 557 9.96 -22.41 4.43
N ILE A 558 8.71 -22.45 3.95
CA ILE A 558 7.56 -22.71 4.81
C ILE A 558 6.91 -24.00 4.35
N GLU A 559 6.76 -24.95 5.28
CA GLU A 559 5.90 -26.12 5.11
C GLU A 559 4.63 -25.95 5.94
N THR A 560 3.52 -26.35 5.37
CA THR A 560 2.22 -26.23 6.01
C THR A 560 1.67 -27.62 6.33
N MET A 561 1.19 -27.82 7.55
CA MET A 561 0.46 -29.01 7.93
C MET A 561 -0.86 -28.61 8.61
N THR A 562 -1.89 -29.43 8.47
CA THR A 562 -3.17 -29.20 9.14
C THR A 562 -3.37 -30.26 10.23
N VAL A 563 -3.76 -29.80 11.41
CA VAL A 563 -4.09 -30.67 12.53
C VAL A 563 -5.56 -30.45 12.94
N PRO A 564 -6.21 -31.47 13.52
CA PRO A 564 -7.54 -31.29 14.07
C PRO A 564 -7.59 -30.18 15.12
N THR A 565 -8.64 -29.37 15.12
CA THR A 565 -8.76 -28.18 16.02
C THR A 565 -8.74 -28.54 17.50
N ASP A 566 -9.21 -29.73 17.88
CA ASP A 566 -9.13 -30.26 19.24
C ASP A 566 -7.68 -30.58 19.68
N LYS A 567 -6.76 -30.78 18.73
CA LYS A 567 -5.34 -31.02 18.96
C LYS A 567 -4.47 -29.77 19.10
N ILE A 568 -5.00 -28.60 18.74
CA ILE A 568 -4.27 -27.31 18.81
C ILE A 568 -3.72 -27.10 20.23
N ARG A 569 -4.52 -27.39 21.26
CA ARG A 569 -4.11 -27.23 22.66
C ARG A 569 -2.96 -28.16 23.07
N GLU A 570 -2.87 -29.34 22.47
CA GLU A 570 -1.80 -30.29 22.74
C GLU A 570 -0.48 -29.80 22.11
N VAL A 571 -0.55 -29.24 20.90
CA VAL A 571 0.62 -28.67 20.17
C VAL A 571 1.12 -27.41 20.86
N ILE A 572 0.23 -26.53 21.31
CA ILE A 572 0.61 -25.31 22.02
C ILE A 572 1.13 -25.65 23.43
N GLY A 573 0.47 -26.57 24.13
CA GLY A 573 0.77 -26.91 25.50
C GLY A 573 0.37 -25.82 26.51
N SER A 574 0.34 -26.16 27.80
CA SER A 574 -0.01 -25.22 28.86
C SER A 574 0.93 -24.01 28.86
N GLY A 575 0.35 -22.80 28.65
CA GLY A 575 1.10 -21.55 28.57
C GLY A 575 2.12 -21.49 27.40
N GLY A 576 1.92 -22.27 26.34
CA GLY A 576 2.80 -22.30 25.17
C GLY A 576 4.09 -23.10 25.38
N LYS A 577 4.17 -23.99 26.37
CA LYS A 577 5.39 -24.72 26.72
C LYS A 577 5.83 -25.67 25.61
N VAL A 578 4.89 -26.41 24.99
CA VAL A 578 5.21 -27.44 23.99
C VAL A 578 5.68 -26.79 22.69
N ILE A 579 4.98 -25.77 22.21
CA ILE A 579 5.38 -25.07 20.98
C ILE A 579 6.74 -24.39 21.14
N ARG A 580 7.05 -23.81 22.32
CA ARG A 580 8.39 -23.25 22.57
C ARG A 580 9.48 -24.32 22.57
N GLU A 581 9.20 -25.50 23.11
CA GLU A 581 10.13 -26.64 23.09
C GLU A 581 10.37 -27.12 21.65
N ILE A 582 9.33 -27.20 20.81
CA ILE A 582 9.45 -27.55 19.40
C ILE A 582 10.35 -26.54 18.68
N VAL A 583 10.12 -25.24 18.86
CA VAL A 583 10.93 -24.17 18.26
C VAL A 583 12.40 -24.23 18.71
N GLU A 584 12.63 -24.40 20.01
CA GLU A 584 13.99 -24.47 20.58
C GLU A 584 14.76 -25.69 20.09
N VAL A 585 14.13 -26.86 20.08
CA VAL A 585 14.77 -28.13 19.72
C VAL A 585 14.99 -28.27 18.20
N SER A 586 14.03 -27.79 17.38
CA SER A 586 14.13 -27.88 15.92
C SER A 586 14.95 -26.76 15.30
N GLY A 587 14.94 -25.57 15.92
CA GLY A 587 15.48 -24.34 15.35
C GLY A 587 14.60 -23.75 14.24
N ALA A 588 13.38 -24.27 14.05
CA ALA A 588 12.40 -23.73 13.10
C ALA A 588 11.41 -22.81 13.83
N LYS A 589 10.86 -21.82 13.13
CA LYS A 589 9.69 -21.06 13.60
C LYS A 589 8.44 -21.90 13.36
N VAL A 590 7.51 -21.87 14.31
CA VAL A 590 6.24 -22.63 14.22
C VAL A 590 5.10 -21.67 14.60
N ASP A 591 4.17 -21.48 13.67
CA ASP A 591 2.96 -20.67 13.85
C ASP A 591 1.72 -21.56 13.66
N ILE A 592 0.69 -21.40 14.50
CA ILE A 592 -0.55 -22.16 14.44
C ILE A 592 -1.75 -21.23 14.58
N ASN A 593 -2.72 -21.37 13.66
CA ASN A 593 -3.96 -20.60 13.71
C ASN A 593 -5.10 -21.40 14.38
N ASP A 594 -6.24 -20.75 14.61
CA ASP A 594 -7.41 -21.35 15.25
C ASP A 594 -8.09 -22.46 14.41
N ASP A 595 -7.82 -22.52 13.11
CA ASP A 595 -8.31 -23.55 12.19
C ASP A 595 -7.43 -24.82 12.19
N GLY A 596 -6.33 -24.82 12.94
CA GLY A 596 -5.39 -25.92 13.04
C GLY A 596 -4.37 -25.99 11.91
N VAL A 597 -4.22 -24.91 11.13
CA VAL A 597 -3.16 -24.80 10.12
C VAL A 597 -1.88 -24.38 10.82
N ILE A 598 -0.84 -25.22 10.69
CA ILE A 598 0.49 -25.00 11.26
C ILE A 598 1.44 -24.66 10.12
N LYS A 599 2.16 -23.55 10.24
CA LYS A 599 3.24 -23.12 9.34
C LYS A 599 4.57 -23.32 10.03
N ILE A 600 5.47 -24.10 9.41
CA ILE A 600 6.82 -24.40 9.91
C ILE A 600 7.80 -23.73 8.98
N ALA A 601 8.59 -22.80 9.47
CA ALA A 601 9.47 -21.96 8.66
C ALA A 601 10.94 -22.05 9.11
N SER A 602 11.84 -22.33 8.17
CA SER A 602 13.29 -22.26 8.38
C SER A 602 14.03 -22.19 7.02
N PRO A 603 15.20 -21.55 6.92
CA PRO A 603 16.07 -21.71 5.77
C PRO A 603 16.70 -23.12 5.70
N ASN A 604 16.68 -23.90 6.79
CA ASN A 604 17.23 -25.25 6.86
C ASN A 604 16.10 -26.29 6.83
N GLY A 605 16.07 -27.15 5.80
CA GLY A 605 15.08 -28.20 5.64
C GLY A 605 15.11 -29.26 6.76
N GLU A 606 16.28 -29.55 7.36
CA GLU A 606 16.38 -30.47 8.51
C GLU A 606 15.63 -29.94 9.73
N SER A 607 15.69 -28.63 9.95
CA SER A 607 14.94 -27.97 11.03
C SER A 607 13.44 -28.07 10.81
N ILE A 608 12.98 -27.91 9.56
CA ILE A 608 11.56 -28.04 9.21
C ILE A 608 11.10 -29.47 9.47
N GLN A 609 11.84 -30.46 8.95
CA GLN A 609 11.50 -31.88 9.11
C GLN A 609 11.44 -32.27 10.59
N LYS A 610 12.42 -31.80 11.38
CA LYS A 610 12.43 -32.07 12.84
C LYS A 610 11.24 -31.48 13.54
N ALA A 611 10.85 -30.24 13.23
CA ALA A 611 9.64 -29.64 13.80
C ALA A 611 8.38 -30.38 13.35
N TYR A 612 8.29 -30.73 12.08
CA TYR A 612 7.20 -31.53 11.52
C TYR A 612 7.03 -32.85 12.25
N ASP A 613 8.12 -33.61 12.41
CA ASP A 613 8.09 -34.91 13.12
C ASP A 613 7.69 -34.78 14.58
N MET A 614 8.15 -33.72 15.26
CA MET A 614 7.75 -33.44 16.65
C MET A 614 6.26 -33.14 16.73
N ILE A 615 5.71 -32.30 15.86
CA ILE A 615 4.28 -31.98 15.84
C ILE A 615 3.48 -33.22 15.47
N TYR A 616 3.90 -33.95 14.45
CA TYR A 616 3.24 -35.18 14.01
C TYR A 616 3.15 -36.21 15.16
N SER A 617 4.21 -36.36 15.94
CA SER A 617 4.21 -37.27 17.09
C SER A 617 3.20 -36.90 18.19
N ILE A 618 2.81 -35.61 18.26
CA ILE A 618 1.82 -35.12 19.22
C ILE A 618 0.39 -35.37 18.74
N VAL A 619 0.14 -35.14 17.44
CA VAL A 619 -1.21 -35.12 16.86
C VAL A 619 -1.63 -36.43 16.20
N ALA A 620 -0.65 -37.24 15.81
CA ALA A 620 -0.92 -38.51 15.17
C ALA A 620 -1.75 -39.44 16.07
N GLU A 621 -2.72 -40.10 15.46
CA GLU A 621 -3.51 -41.12 16.12
C GLU A 621 -3.10 -42.50 15.63
N PRO A 622 -3.01 -43.48 16.51
CA PRO A 622 -2.69 -44.82 16.12
C PRO A 622 -3.83 -45.42 15.31
N GLU A 623 -3.50 -46.07 14.22
CA GLU A 623 -4.46 -46.66 13.28
C GLU A 623 -4.74 -48.13 13.68
N GLU A 624 -6.03 -48.45 13.73
CA GLU A 624 -6.47 -49.83 13.99
C GLU A 624 -5.93 -50.80 12.90
N GLY A 625 -5.45 -51.95 13.33
CA GLY A 625 -4.86 -52.93 12.45
C GLY A 625 -3.36 -52.74 12.15
N LYS A 626 -2.77 -51.58 12.43
CA LYS A 626 -1.32 -51.36 12.26
C LYS A 626 -0.48 -51.97 13.40
N ILE A 627 0.76 -52.25 13.06
CA ILE A 627 1.78 -52.83 13.96
C ILE A 627 2.71 -51.72 14.41
N TYR A 628 2.98 -51.70 15.71
CA TYR A 628 3.83 -50.70 16.35
C TYR A 628 4.89 -51.38 17.22
N LYS A 629 6.06 -50.79 17.29
CA LYS A 629 7.08 -51.19 18.26
C LYS A 629 6.84 -50.39 19.54
N GLY A 630 6.61 -51.10 20.63
CA GLY A 630 6.32 -50.52 21.95
C GLY A 630 7.24 -51.02 23.03
N LYS A 631 7.10 -50.44 24.23
CA LYS A 631 7.86 -50.81 25.42
C LYS A 631 6.91 -51.19 26.52
N VAL A 632 7.12 -52.33 27.17
CA VAL A 632 6.34 -52.77 28.34
C VAL A 632 6.59 -51.82 29.51
N VAL A 633 5.55 -51.15 29.96
CA VAL A 633 5.64 -50.17 31.07
C VAL A 633 5.17 -50.73 32.39
N LYS A 634 4.23 -51.67 32.36
CA LYS A 634 3.73 -52.34 33.56
C LYS A 634 3.13 -53.70 33.27
N ILE A 635 3.38 -54.68 34.15
CA ILE A 635 2.78 -56.00 34.09
C ILE A 635 1.78 -56.17 35.22
N VAL A 636 0.61 -56.74 34.89
CA VAL A 636 -0.49 -57.03 35.84
C VAL A 636 -1.03 -58.42 35.55
N ASP A 637 -1.80 -59.00 36.50
CA ASP A 637 -2.27 -60.41 36.43
C ASP A 637 -3.03 -60.74 35.13
N PHE A 638 -3.73 -59.78 34.55
CA PHE A 638 -4.54 -59.99 33.35
C PHE A 638 -3.87 -59.57 32.04
N GLY A 639 -2.65 -59.01 32.08
CA GLY A 639 -1.97 -58.53 30.86
C GLY A 639 -0.77 -57.64 31.13
N ALA A 640 -0.30 -57.00 30.08
CA ALA A 640 0.78 -56.00 30.13
C ALA A 640 0.36 -54.69 29.49
N PHE A 641 0.72 -53.61 30.12
CA PHE A 641 0.60 -52.29 29.49
C PHE A 641 1.84 -51.98 28.70
N VAL A 642 1.65 -51.66 27.45
CA VAL A 642 2.71 -51.36 26.49
C VAL A 642 2.54 -49.94 26.02
N ASN A 643 3.58 -49.12 26.23
CA ASN A 643 3.68 -47.81 25.57
C ASN A 643 4.06 -48.06 24.11
N PHE A 644 3.15 -47.83 23.21
CA PHE A 644 3.31 -48.22 21.80
C PHE A 644 3.26 -47.07 20.81
N PHE A 645 2.78 -45.90 21.25
CA PHE A 645 2.64 -44.76 20.38
C PHE A 645 2.75 -43.44 21.15
N GLY A 646 3.89 -42.75 21.04
CA GLY A 646 4.14 -41.51 21.79
C GLY A 646 3.97 -41.69 23.31
N LYS A 647 3.01 -41.00 23.92
CA LYS A 647 2.66 -41.12 25.36
C LYS A 647 1.49 -42.07 25.61
N ARG A 648 1.01 -42.81 24.61
CA ARG A 648 -0.16 -43.67 24.76
C ARG A 648 0.25 -45.10 25.11
N ASP A 649 -0.40 -45.61 26.16
CA ASP A 649 -0.29 -46.98 26.62
C ASP A 649 -1.50 -47.80 26.14
N GLY A 650 -1.29 -49.00 25.73
CA GLY A 650 -2.32 -49.97 25.38
C GLY A 650 -2.18 -51.26 26.21
N LEU A 651 -3.28 -51.94 26.43
CA LEU A 651 -3.30 -53.22 27.13
C LEU A 651 -3.14 -54.38 26.14
N VAL A 652 -2.09 -55.18 26.32
CA VAL A 652 -2.00 -56.51 25.77
C VAL A 652 -2.54 -57.48 26.81
N HIS A 653 -3.77 -57.97 26.62
CA HIS A 653 -4.37 -58.96 27.50
C HIS A 653 -3.54 -60.27 27.47
N VAL A 654 -3.50 -61.02 28.59
CA VAL A 654 -2.72 -62.23 28.69
C VAL A 654 -2.97 -63.22 27.53
N SER A 655 -4.19 -63.32 27.04
CA SER A 655 -4.56 -64.15 25.87
C SER A 655 -4.10 -63.62 24.51
N GLN A 656 -3.55 -62.44 24.45
CA GLN A 656 -3.06 -61.78 23.24
C GLN A 656 -1.52 -61.66 23.21
N ILE A 657 -0.82 -62.24 24.21
CA ILE A 657 0.63 -62.22 24.29
C ILE A 657 1.24 -63.29 23.36
N GLU A 658 0.81 -64.54 23.54
CA GLU A 658 1.23 -65.70 22.75
C GLU A 658 0.06 -66.60 22.40
N ASN A 659 0.26 -67.52 21.42
CA ASN A 659 -0.74 -68.49 21.00
C ASN A 659 -0.91 -69.69 22.00
N ARG A 660 -0.11 -69.76 23.03
CA ARG A 660 -0.23 -70.77 24.11
C ARG A 660 -0.85 -70.12 25.36
N ARG A 661 -1.42 -70.98 26.23
CA ARG A 661 -1.99 -70.50 27.49
C ARG A 661 -0.85 -70.14 28.47
N LEU A 662 -0.84 -68.90 28.92
CA LEU A 662 0.07 -68.38 29.92
C LEU A 662 -0.62 -68.34 31.28
N ASN A 663 0.09 -68.68 32.37
CA ASN A 663 -0.42 -68.56 33.74
C ASN A 663 -0.32 -67.11 34.23
N HIS A 664 0.78 -66.44 33.90
CA HIS A 664 0.99 -65.04 34.19
C HIS A 664 1.80 -64.34 33.09
N PRO A 665 1.55 -63.07 32.75
CA PRO A 665 2.30 -62.34 31.72
C PRO A 665 3.81 -62.25 31.98
N SER A 666 4.25 -62.23 33.25
CA SER A 666 5.66 -62.20 33.64
C SER A 666 6.43 -63.47 33.27
N ASP A 667 5.73 -64.52 32.85
CA ASP A 667 6.41 -65.76 32.40
C ASP A 667 7.19 -65.51 31.07
N VAL A 668 6.77 -64.53 30.30
CA VAL A 668 7.35 -64.22 28.96
C VAL A 668 7.72 -62.75 28.74
N LEU A 669 7.20 -61.82 29.57
CA LEU A 669 7.47 -60.39 29.45
C LEU A 669 8.18 -59.84 30.69
N LYS A 670 8.99 -58.81 30.47
CA LYS A 670 9.64 -58.02 31.53
C LYS A 670 9.32 -56.53 31.35
N GLU A 671 9.16 -55.79 32.44
CA GLU A 671 9.06 -54.35 32.38
C GLU A 671 10.32 -53.74 31.72
N GLY A 672 10.13 -52.80 30.81
CA GLY A 672 11.20 -52.19 30.02
C GLY A 672 11.55 -52.93 28.72
N GLN A 673 10.94 -54.12 28.49
CA GLN A 673 11.18 -54.90 27.25
C GLN A 673 10.51 -54.22 26.06
N GLU A 674 11.23 -54.22 24.92
CA GLU A 674 10.66 -53.79 23.64
C GLU A 674 9.89 -54.96 23.00
N VAL A 675 8.72 -54.66 22.48
CA VAL A 675 7.83 -55.68 21.90
C VAL A 675 7.10 -55.08 20.69
N TRP A 676 6.75 -55.94 19.72
CA TRP A 676 5.90 -55.57 18.62
C TRP A 676 4.44 -55.86 18.95
N VAL A 677 3.56 -54.89 18.74
CA VAL A 677 2.14 -55.00 19.04
C VAL A 677 1.30 -54.54 17.86
N LYS A 678 0.20 -55.26 17.59
CA LYS A 678 -0.80 -54.86 16.62
C LYS A 678 -1.95 -54.19 17.35
N LEU A 679 -2.41 -53.00 16.88
CA LEU A 679 -3.57 -52.30 17.43
C LEU A 679 -4.86 -53.04 17.00
N LEU A 680 -5.60 -53.56 17.97
CA LEU A 680 -6.87 -54.26 17.76
C LEU A 680 -8.09 -53.33 17.74
N GLY A 681 -7.93 -52.06 18.15
CA GLY A 681 -8.98 -51.07 18.30
C GLY A 681 -9.13 -50.61 19.74
N PHE A 682 -10.24 -49.94 20.03
CA PHE A 682 -10.58 -49.37 21.32
C PHE A 682 -11.76 -50.11 21.95
N ASP A 683 -11.77 -50.21 23.28
CA ASP A 683 -12.94 -50.74 24.00
C ASP A 683 -14.03 -49.64 24.15
N ASP A 684 -15.22 -50.03 24.66
CA ASP A 684 -16.37 -49.14 24.85
C ASP A 684 -16.08 -47.94 25.79
N ARG A 685 -14.93 -47.95 26.46
CA ARG A 685 -14.43 -46.91 27.36
C ARG A 685 -13.25 -46.15 26.77
N GLY A 686 -12.95 -46.37 25.47
CA GLY A 686 -11.83 -45.73 24.76
C GLY A 686 -10.44 -46.25 25.14
N LYS A 687 -10.31 -47.40 25.83
CA LYS A 687 -9.02 -47.99 26.13
C LYS A 687 -8.48 -48.78 24.97
N VAL A 688 -7.16 -48.62 24.71
CA VAL A 688 -6.47 -49.25 23.62
C VAL A 688 -6.24 -50.73 23.87
N ARG A 689 -6.61 -51.57 22.91
CA ARG A 689 -6.40 -53.01 22.93
C ARG A 689 -5.33 -53.38 21.94
N LEU A 690 -4.32 -54.13 22.41
CA LEU A 690 -3.15 -54.56 21.63
C LEU A 690 -3.04 -56.07 21.60
N ALA A 691 -2.39 -56.60 20.56
CA ALA A 691 -2.03 -58.01 20.43
C ALA A 691 -0.57 -58.17 20.03
N MET A 692 0.15 -59.07 20.71
CA MET A 692 1.50 -59.50 20.36
C MET A 692 1.49 -60.78 19.51
N LYS A 693 0.60 -61.69 19.82
CA LYS A 693 0.52 -63.02 19.18
C LYS A 693 0.27 -63.02 17.69
N MET A 694 -0.08 -61.88 17.14
CA MET A 694 -0.35 -61.70 15.69
C MET A 694 0.86 -61.11 14.97
N VAL A 695 1.95 -60.83 15.70
CA VAL A 695 3.13 -60.16 15.17
C VAL A 695 4.38 -60.95 15.52
N ASP A 696 5.21 -61.16 14.54
CA ASP A 696 6.55 -61.74 14.74
C ASP A 696 7.41 -60.78 15.56
N GLN A 697 7.91 -61.24 16.69
CA GLN A 697 8.64 -60.39 17.67
C GLN A 697 10.09 -60.12 17.24
N GLU A 698 10.62 -60.78 16.21
CA GLU A 698 11.94 -60.55 15.66
C GLU A 698 11.87 -59.59 14.44
N THR A 699 10.89 -59.80 13.55
CA THR A 699 10.78 -59.06 12.29
C THR A 699 9.80 -57.87 12.35
N GLY A 700 8.80 -57.92 13.25
CA GLY A 700 7.72 -56.93 13.29
C GLY A 700 6.67 -57.13 12.19
N GLU A 701 6.71 -58.28 11.48
CA GLU A 701 5.72 -58.56 10.42
C GLU A 701 4.48 -59.25 10.97
N GLU A 702 3.35 -59.11 10.29
CA GLU A 702 2.12 -59.79 10.65
C GLU A 702 2.21 -61.27 10.38
N MET A 703 1.97 -62.09 11.41
CA MET A 703 1.95 -63.56 11.27
C MET A 703 0.68 -63.99 10.54
N ALA A 704 0.82 -64.82 9.50
CA ALA A 704 -0.29 -65.41 8.79
C ALA A 704 -1.21 -66.18 9.78
N LYS A 705 -2.52 -66.04 9.67
CA LYS A 705 -3.46 -66.89 10.42
C LYS A 705 -3.23 -68.34 10.01
N GLU A 706 -2.79 -69.21 10.94
CA GLU A 706 -2.95 -70.62 10.75
C GLU A 706 -4.45 -70.96 10.62
N GLU A 707 -4.89 -71.31 9.43
CA GLU A 707 -6.19 -71.96 9.25
C GLU A 707 -6.18 -73.27 10.04
N LYS A 708 -6.96 -73.36 11.08
CA LYS A 708 -7.28 -74.64 11.70
C LYS A 708 -8.11 -75.41 10.74
N GLU A 709 -7.48 -76.42 10.10
CA GLU A 709 -8.27 -77.53 9.51
C GLU A 709 -9.03 -78.22 10.65
N ASP A 710 -10.38 -78.25 10.53
CA ASP A 710 -11.30 -78.99 11.34
C ASP A 710 -11.21 -80.50 11.02
#